data_627f745f4284ad1bfea3415dae14d178
#
_entry.id   627f745f4284ad1bfea3415dae14d178
#
_cell.length_a   1.000
_cell.length_b   1.000
_cell.length_c   1.000
_cell.angle_alpha   90.00
_cell.angle_beta   90.00
_cell.angle_gamma   90.00
#
_symmetry.space_group_name_H-M   'P 1'
#
loop_
_entity.id
_entity.type
_entity.pdbx_description
1 polymer ?
#
loop_
_entity_poly.entity_id
_entity_poly.type
_entity_poly.pdbx_seq_one_letter_code
_entity_poly.pdbx_strand_id
1 'polypeptide(L)'
;MRRLSMLLMASLITSSTALVAGPTERADASFTAVARKRTVVQRWSNPRTWGGTIPKAGDQVRIPPGSKVRLDSSTPELSGLQVDGLLSFADKDLELRSDWIIVHGALRVGKVDDPYLHRGVITLTDGPRSDDIMGMGTKVLGVMGGTLEMHGRPVDGWTKLNETARPGDEVITLAQASPWRVGDEIVLASSDYWEHHDEERRITSISGTTVKLDQPLQYRHWGKIQSWGEHSVDERAEVGLLSRNLVVRGNDASNKDGFGGHMMIMEGAEARLDGVELINMGQSKALRRYPVHFHMDGNAPASYLRRSSIHHSFNRCVTIHGTNELTVADNVCYDHAGHGFFLEDGAERRNVITGNLGLGTHEVEDGLLPSDQRPATFWITNPNNVLEDNVAAGSDGFGFWYALPEHPTGLSSHQNIWPRRTPLGVFDDNTAHSNADTGLNVDDGPDADGNTDSTWYKPITDPQDPESAPVVARFERLTAYMNRDRGVWLRGENHVVSGAVLADNRAGATFASSETFLEDSFVVGETANPGTTESWEEAGFGGRALPLFWEPDAQIIGFEFYDGRVGVSNTTFAGFNSNTTRPAGALGYLAPNAFNIHPGNFAKDLEFIDSNRVYLAAPETGMDGDMSKVFADVDGSVTGTAGAKVAADNPFLLNPGCALRGPWNAHVCSSDYASLMVGTLTGEENDIKPLTLERADGATQTLMGCCDDSKEAHTTIIPNRTYKVGFNGGTPARSRFVLWNGRGHWVELVLPMDAAPTQVTRWGQPLTSVTSLSALASRTDSAYFYDAIAKELHVKVSGARSDWEEIRVVR
;
A
#
# COMPACT_ATOMS: atom_id res chain seq x y z
N MET A 1 28.78 21.83 -7.89
CA MET A 1 30.07 21.54 -8.55
C MET A 1 30.74 20.40 -7.82
N ARG A 2 30.61 19.21 -8.34
CA ARG A 2 31.60 18.11 -8.30
C ARG A 2 30.98 16.97 -9.11
N ARG A 3 31.50 16.81 -10.32
CA ARG A 3 31.22 15.65 -11.18
C ARG A 3 31.94 14.45 -10.59
N LEU A 4 31.23 13.37 -10.39
CA LEU A 4 31.85 12.05 -10.20
C LEU A 4 31.31 11.11 -11.28
N SER A 5 32.24 10.48 -11.95
CA SER A 5 32.06 9.64 -13.13
C SER A 5 31.34 8.34 -12.73
N MET A 6 30.21 8.04 -13.37
CA MET A 6 29.63 6.69 -13.39
C MET A 6 30.40 5.82 -14.38
N LEU A 7 31.00 4.75 -13.87
CA LEU A 7 31.42 3.62 -14.70
C LEU A 7 30.16 2.80 -15.04
N LEU A 8 29.84 2.75 -16.34
CA LEU A 8 28.89 1.78 -16.87
C LEU A 8 29.51 0.37 -16.75
N MET A 9 28.90 -0.48 -15.92
CA MET A 9 29.00 -1.93 -16.09
C MET A 9 27.75 -2.38 -16.85
N ALA A 10 27.88 -2.53 -18.15
CA ALA A 10 26.93 -3.22 -18.97
C ALA A 10 27.07 -4.75 -18.71
N SER A 11 26.17 -5.33 -17.93
CA SER A 11 26.01 -6.78 -17.89
C SER A 11 25.30 -7.22 -19.17
N LEU A 12 26.01 -7.90 -20.04
CA LEU A 12 25.39 -8.62 -21.14
C LEU A 12 24.48 -9.73 -20.60
N ILE A 13 23.17 -9.51 -20.67
CA ILE A 13 22.18 -10.58 -20.54
C ILE A 13 22.15 -11.30 -21.90
N THR A 14 22.88 -12.37 -22.00
CA THR A 14 22.69 -13.32 -23.10
C THR A 14 21.42 -14.10 -22.85
N SER A 15 20.39 -13.81 -23.61
CA SER A 15 19.18 -14.63 -23.70
C SER A 15 19.55 -16.02 -24.25
N SER A 16 19.77 -16.96 -23.35
CA SER A 16 19.77 -18.37 -23.71
C SER A 16 18.31 -18.86 -23.69
N THR A 17 17.72 -18.94 -24.88
CA THR A 17 16.53 -19.78 -25.10
C THR A 17 16.95 -21.22 -24.81
N ALA A 18 16.70 -21.70 -23.60
CA ALA A 18 16.81 -23.10 -23.29
C ALA A 18 15.62 -23.81 -23.95
N LEU A 19 15.87 -24.51 -25.04
CA LEU A 19 14.98 -25.57 -25.49
C LEU A 19 14.71 -26.49 -24.29
N VAL A 20 13.43 -26.64 -23.92
CA VAL A 20 12.97 -27.67 -22.99
C VAL A 20 13.22 -29.01 -23.73
N ALA A 21 14.35 -29.61 -23.49
CA ALA A 21 14.58 -31.01 -23.81
C ALA A 21 13.73 -31.82 -22.81
N GLY A 22 12.83 -32.63 -23.28
CA GLY A 22 12.09 -33.59 -22.50
C GLY A 22 13.01 -34.41 -21.59
N PRO A 23 12.47 -35.05 -20.52
CA PRO A 23 13.28 -35.76 -19.54
C PRO A 23 14.06 -36.89 -20.21
N THR A 24 15.32 -36.63 -20.57
CA THR A 24 16.27 -37.69 -20.81
C THR A 24 16.52 -38.36 -19.45
N GLU A 25 16.26 -39.65 -19.38
CA GLU A 25 16.71 -40.52 -18.29
C GLU A 25 18.21 -40.30 -18.04
N ARG A 26 18.50 -39.32 -17.11
CA ARG A 26 19.85 -39.29 -16.53
C ARG A 26 19.95 -40.49 -15.60
N ALA A 27 20.94 -41.30 -15.84
CA ALA A 27 21.23 -42.52 -15.14
C ALA A 27 21.11 -42.37 -13.62
N ASP A 28 20.53 -43.35 -12.91
CA ASP A 28 20.45 -43.46 -11.45
C ASP A 28 21.84 -43.46 -10.75
N ALA A 29 22.91 -43.16 -11.44
CA ALA A 29 24.30 -43.26 -11.00
C ALA A 29 24.72 -42.28 -9.91
N SER A 30 23.94 -41.22 -9.65
CA SER A 30 24.24 -40.23 -8.60
C SER A 30 23.59 -40.49 -7.25
N PHE A 31 22.63 -41.38 -7.18
CA PHE A 31 21.92 -41.71 -5.93
C PHE A 31 22.56 -42.89 -5.21
N THR A 32 22.86 -42.73 -3.93
CA THR A 32 23.47 -43.76 -3.10
C THR A 32 22.46 -44.75 -2.52
N ALA A 33 21.18 -44.32 -2.44
CA ALA A 33 20.08 -45.17 -2.04
C ALA A 33 18.84 -44.93 -2.91
N VAL A 34 18.35 -45.99 -3.56
CA VAL A 34 17.16 -45.98 -4.42
C VAL A 34 16.13 -46.95 -3.93
N ALA A 35 14.89 -46.51 -3.70
CA ALA A 35 13.81 -47.41 -3.28
C ALA A 35 13.43 -48.38 -4.41
N ARG A 36 13.15 -49.65 -4.06
CA ARG A 36 12.69 -50.62 -5.04
C ARG A 36 11.29 -50.26 -5.55
N LYS A 37 11.09 -50.29 -6.86
CA LYS A 37 9.79 -50.08 -7.48
C LYS A 37 8.78 -51.16 -7.06
N ARG A 38 7.77 -50.77 -6.27
CA ARG A 38 6.65 -51.65 -5.85
C ARG A 38 5.37 -50.85 -5.71
N THR A 39 4.24 -51.43 -6.14
CA THR A 39 2.91 -50.80 -6.03
C THR A 39 2.32 -50.82 -4.62
N VAL A 40 2.81 -51.74 -3.75
CA VAL A 40 2.44 -51.76 -2.35
C VAL A 40 3.26 -50.78 -1.55
N VAL A 41 2.68 -50.25 -0.48
CA VAL A 41 3.38 -49.31 0.42
C VAL A 41 4.52 -50.02 1.13
N GLN A 42 5.71 -49.48 1.02
CA GLN A 42 6.94 -49.97 1.64
C GLN A 42 7.28 -49.11 2.86
N ARG A 43 7.90 -49.67 3.88
CA ARG A 43 8.37 -48.88 5.03
C ARG A 43 9.78 -48.38 4.81
N TRP A 44 10.04 -47.11 5.25
CA TRP A 44 11.39 -46.54 5.21
C TRP A 44 12.39 -47.34 6.00
N SER A 45 11.98 -47.82 7.19
CA SER A 45 12.85 -48.60 8.10
C SER A 45 13.15 -50.02 7.63
N ASN A 46 12.53 -50.50 6.54
CA ASN A 46 12.75 -51.84 6.03
C ASN A 46 13.92 -51.91 5.03
N PRO A 47 15.04 -52.61 5.32
CA PRO A 47 16.16 -52.72 4.40
C PRO A 47 15.77 -53.20 3.01
N ARG A 48 14.72 -54.04 2.91
CA ARG A 48 14.24 -54.58 1.61
C ARG A 48 13.68 -53.45 0.70
N THR A 49 13.24 -52.34 1.25
CA THR A 49 12.84 -51.17 0.47
C THR A 49 14.01 -50.66 -0.35
N TRP A 50 15.18 -50.66 0.21
CA TRP A 50 16.42 -50.05 -0.29
C TRP A 50 17.40 -51.07 -0.91
N GLY A 51 17.01 -52.26 -1.12
CA GLY A 51 17.90 -53.29 -1.71
C GLY A 51 18.84 -53.95 -0.71
N GLY A 52 18.70 -53.67 0.61
CA GLY A 52 19.47 -54.35 1.66
C GLY A 52 19.94 -53.43 2.77
N THR A 53 20.15 -52.14 2.49
CA THR A 53 20.68 -51.17 3.46
C THR A 53 19.76 -49.97 3.57
N ILE A 54 19.32 -49.62 4.77
CA ILE A 54 18.54 -48.39 5.01
C ILE A 54 19.44 -47.18 4.77
N PRO A 55 18.91 -46.08 4.21
CA PRO A 55 19.66 -44.85 4.00
C PRO A 55 20.30 -44.33 5.29
N LYS A 56 21.55 -43.86 5.20
CA LYS A 56 22.36 -43.33 6.31
C LYS A 56 22.75 -41.88 6.06
N ALA A 57 23.36 -41.23 7.02
CA ALA A 57 23.83 -39.89 6.91
C ALA A 57 24.75 -39.66 5.68
N GLY A 58 24.52 -38.56 4.94
CA GLY A 58 25.23 -38.23 3.74
C GLY A 58 24.76 -38.94 2.46
N ASP A 59 23.74 -39.85 2.55
CA ASP A 59 23.21 -40.48 1.34
C ASP A 59 22.32 -39.53 0.54
N GLN A 60 22.38 -39.64 -0.79
CA GLN A 60 21.39 -39.07 -1.71
C GLN A 60 20.34 -40.16 -1.99
N VAL A 61 19.09 -39.86 -1.69
CA VAL A 61 17.99 -40.84 -1.71
C VAL A 61 17.03 -40.55 -2.85
N ARG A 62 16.61 -41.57 -3.57
CA ARG A 62 15.58 -41.48 -4.60
C ARG A 62 14.43 -42.45 -4.35
N ILE A 63 13.19 -41.95 -4.45
CA ILE A 63 11.97 -42.74 -4.51
C ILE A 63 11.43 -42.72 -5.94
N PRO A 64 11.66 -43.74 -6.76
CA PRO A 64 11.38 -43.72 -8.18
C PRO A 64 9.87 -43.72 -8.51
N PRO A 65 9.47 -43.32 -9.74
CA PRO A 65 8.07 -43.31 -10.17
C PRO A 65 7.35 -44.64 -9.93
N GLY A 66 6.13 -44.58 -9.38
CA GLY A 66 5.28 -45.73 -9.05
C GLY A 66 5.64 -46.44 -7.76
N SER A 67 6.69 -46.01 -7.07
CA SER A 67 7.02 -46.50 -5.71
C SER A 67 6.23 -45.74 -4.65
N LYS A 68 5.84 -46.43 -3.58
CA LYS A 68 5.16 -45.81 -2.42
C LYS A 68 5.96 -46.13 -1.16
N VAL A 69 6.55 -45.13 -0.54
CA VAL A 69 7.32 -45.29 0.70
C VAL A 69 6.60 -44.56 1.82
N ARG A 70 6.50 -45.23 2.97
CA ARG A 70 5.99 -44.62 4.20
C ARG A 70 7.15 -44.41 5.15
N LEU A 71 7.43 -43.14 5.50
CA LEU A 71 8.39 -42.80 6.53
C LEU A 71 7.83 -43.24 7.88
N ASP A 72 8.44 -44.24 8.46
CA ASP A 72 8.05 -44.83 9.75
C ASP A 72 9.17 -44.77 10.81
N SER A 73 10.26 -44.09 10.46
CA SER A 73 11.34 -43.70 11.37
C SER A 73 11.94 -42.37 10.85
N SER A 74 12.36 -41.51 11.76
CA SER A 74 13.08 -40.28 11.40
C SER A 74 14.32 -40.63 10.61
N THR A 75 14.66 -39.76 9.65
CA THR A 75 15.84 -39.95 8.82
C THR A 75 17.10 -39.45 9.52
N PRO A 76 18.27 -40.04 9.22
CA PRO A 76 19.52 -39.30 9.42
C PRO A 76 19.54 -38.08 8.52
N GLU A 77 20.57 -37.23 8.64
CA GLU A 77 20.77 -36.09 7.75
C GLU A 77 21.21 -36.57 6.34
N LEU A 78 20.32 -36.41 5.37
CA LEU A 78 20.54 -36.82 3.99
C LEU A 78 21.21 -35.68 3.21
N SER A 79 22.11 -35.99 2.28
CA SER A 79 22.66 -34.98 1.40
C SER A 79 21.71 -34.62 0.23
N GLY A 80 20.55 -35.29 0.13
CA GLY A 80 19.48 -34.97 -0.81
C GLY A 80 18.41 -36.04 -0.88
N LEU A 81 17.18 -35.61 -1.24
CA LEU A 81 16.05 -36.52 -1.42
C LEU A 81 15.27 -36.14 -2.69
N GLN A 82 15.15 -37.08 -3.60
CA GLN A 82 14.26 -36.95 -4.77
C GLN A 82 13.07 -37.89 -4.66
N VAL A 83 11.87 -37.33 -4.78
CA VAL A 83 10.59 -38.06 -4.67
C VAL A 83 9.88 -38.02 -6.01
N ASP A 84 10.12 -39.02 -6.87
CA ASP A 84 9.39 -39.19 -8.14
C ASP A 84 8.16 -40.10 -7.97
N GLY A 85 8.08 -40.82 -6.87
CA GLY A 85 6.93 -41.65 -6.45
C GLY A 85 6.12 -40.97 -5.35
N LEU A 86 5.74 -41.74 -4.32
CA LEU A 86 5.04 -41.21 -3.14
C LEU A 86 5.89 -41.42 -1.89
N LEU A 87 6.15 -40.36 -1.15
CA LEU A 87 6.59 -40.41 0.23
C LEU A 87 5.45 -39.92 1.13
N SER A 88 5.07 -40.73 2.13
CA SER A 88 4.08 -40.32 3.14
C SER A 88 4.59 -40.58 4.54
N PHE A 89 4.16 -39.80 5.53
CA PHE A 89 4.53 -40.01 6.93
C PHE A 89 3.61 -41.04 7.60
N ALA A 90 4.17 -41.80 8.53
CA ALA A 90 3.41 -42.65 9.42
C ALA A 90 2.86 -41.82 10.59
N ASP A 91 1.74 -42.26 11.16
CA ASP A 91 1.02 -41.55 12.21
C ASP A 91 1.74 -41.66 13.57
N LYS A 92 2.81 -40.88 13.73
CA LYS A 92 3.66 -40.76 14.94
C LYS A 92 4.65 -39.64 14.78
N ASP A 93 5.32 -39.18 15.82
CA ASP A 93 6.34 -38.13 15.76
C ASP A 93 7.51 -38.56 14.87
N LEU A 94 7.81 -37.71 13.86
CA LEU A 94 8.83 -38.00 12.84
C LEU A 94 9.55 -36.72 12.41
N GLU A 95 10.83 -36.87 12.05
CA GLU A 95 11.62 -35.84 11.40
C GLU A 95 12.27 -36.38 10.12
N LEU A 96 12.13 -35.58 9.02
CA LEU A 96 12.83 -35.77 7.76
C LEU A 96 13.90 -34.67 7.66
N ARG A 97 15.17 -35.07 7.59
CA ARG A 97 16.33 -34.14 7.48
C ARG A 97 17.02 -34.35 6.15
N SER A 98 17.22 -33.26 5.39
CA SER A 98 17.89 -33.32 4.09
C SER A 98 18.42 -31.96 3.69
N ASP A 99 19.55 -31.89 2.95
CA ASP A 99 20.08 -30.63 2.41
C ASP A 99 19.14 -30.05 1.35
N TRP A 100 18.49 -30.90 0.59
CA TRP A 100 17.47 -30.54 -0.37
C TRP A 100 16.44 -31.65 -0.54
N ILE A 101 15.22 -31.26 -0.94
CA ILE A 101 14.12 -32.19 -1.26
C ILE A 101 13.49 -31.74 -2.57
N ILE A 102 13.46 -32.63 -3.59
CA ILE A 102 12.79 -32.39 -4.86
C ILE A 102 11.63 -33.35 -5.03
N VAL A 103 10.44 -32.82 -5.33
CA VAL A 103 9.20 -33.56 -5.48
C VAL A 103 8.67 -33.45 -6.90
N HIS A 104 8.82 -34.51 -7.70
CA HIS A 104 8.15 -34.69 -8.99
C HIS A 104 6.91 -35.58 -8.87
N GLY A 105 6.84 -36.43 -7.86
CA GLY A 105 5.70 -37.24 -7.51
C GLY A 105 4.84 -36.62 -6.41
N ALA A 106 4.79 -37.27 -5.22
CA ALA A 106 4.05 -36.69 -4.11
C ALA A 106 4.79 -36.84 -2.76
N LEU A 107 4.82 -35.77 -1.98
CA LEU A 107 5.18 -35.78 -0.57
C LEU A 107 3.92 -35.45 0.23
N ARG A 108 3.53 -36.36 1.16
CA ARG A 108 2.29 -36.22 1.90
C ARG A 108 2.50 -36.37 3.41
N VAL A 109 2.02 -35.38 4.19
CA VAL A 109 1.97 -35.41 5.65
C VAL A 109 0.56 -35.00 6.12
N GLY A 110 -0.30 -35.97 6.41
CA GLY A 110 -1.73 -35.77 6.64
C GLY A 110 -2.51 -35.59 5.33
N LYS A 111 -3.81 -35.35 5.46
CA LYS A 111 -4.78 -35.08 4.39
C LYS A 111 -5.88 -34.20 4.95
N VAL A 112 -6.70 -33.62 4.07
CA VAL A 112 -7.85 -32.76 4.45
C VAL A 112 -8.80 -33.49 5.41
N ASP A 113 -9.13 -34.74 5.10
CA ASP A 113 -10.05 -35.58 5.87
C ASP A 113 -9.39 -36.42 6.97
N ASP A 114 -8.05 -36.41 7.04
CA ASP A 114 -7.24 -37.15 7.99
C ASP A 114 -5.97 -36.35 8.33
N PRO A 115 -6.10 -35.23 9.09
CA PRO A 115 -4.97 -34.37 9.40
C PRO A 115 -3.97 -35.07 10.31
N TYR A 116 -2.70 -34.73 10.14
CA TYR A 116 -1.63 -35.27 10.96
C TYR A 116 -1.65 -34.62 12.34
N LEU A 117 -1.80 -35.42 13.40
CA LEU A 117 -1.96 -34.93 14.76
C LEU A 117 -0.70 -35.08 15.63
N HIS A 118 0.31 -35.76 15.14
CA HIS A 118 1.62 -35.90 15.76
C HIS A 118 2.57 -34.74 15.38
N ARG A 119 3.74 -34.70 15.96
CA ARG A 119 4.77 -33.78 15.55
C ARG A 119 5.48 -34.29 14.29
N GLY A 120 5.32 -33.59 13.18
CA GLY A 120 6.01 -33.84 11.91
C GLY A 120 6.96 -32.70 11.58
N VAL A 121 8.24 -33.00 11.39
CA VAL A 121 9.25 -31.96 11.09
C VAL A 121 9.96 -32.28 9.79
N ILE A 122 10.12 -31.29 8.91
CA ILE A 122 11.01 -31.30 7.77
C ILE A 122 12.10 -30.26 8.03
N THR A 123 13.33 -30.72 8.23
CA THR A 123 14.49 -29.84 8.43
C THR A 123 15.38 -29.83 7.21
N LEU A 124 15.50 -28.65 6.59
CA LEU A 124 16.46 -28.38 5.52
C LEU A 124 17.83 -28.07 6.14
N THR A 125 18.81 -28.87 5.80
CA THR A 125 20.17 -28.80 6.38
C THR A 125 21.17 -28.17 5.43
N ASP A 126 22.37 -27.86 5.90
CA ASP A 126 23.38 -27.16 5.11
C ASP A 126 24.14 -28.15 4.23
N GLY A 127 23.88 -28.12 2.92
CA GLY A 127 24.74 -28.66 1.88
C GLY A 127 25.80 -27.65 1.41
N PRO A 128 26.64 -28.04 0.44
CA PRO A 128 27.57 -27.10 -0.17
C PRO A 128 26.82 -25.93 -0.79
N ARG A 129 27.08 -24.71 -0.36
CA ARG A 129 26.40 -23.49 -0.83
C ARG A 129 26.64 -23.19 -2.31
N SER A 130 27.67 -23.81 -2.90
CA SER A 130 27.96 -23.73 -4.35
C SER A 130 27.06 -24.60 -5.21
N ASP A 131 26.29 -25.51 -4.59
CA ASP A 131 25.42 -26.41 -5.31
C ASP A 131 24.20 -25.65 -5.83
N ASP A 132 23.82 -25.96 -7.06
CA ASP A 132 22.62 -25.43 -7.68
C ASP A 132 21.67 -26.58 -8.04
N ILE A 133 20.74 -26.86 -7.15
CA ILE A 133 19.78 -27.94 -7.33
C ILE A 133 18.69 -27.47 -8.30
N MET A 134 18.85 -27.87 -9.58
CA MET A 134 17.89 -27.59 -10.67
C MET A 134 17.57 -26.10 -10.87
N GLY A 135 18.54 -25.20 -10.63
CA GLY A 135 18.36 -23.75 -10.76
C GLY A 135 17.79 -23.09 -9.50
N MET A 136 17.49 -23.85 -8.46
CA MET A 136 16.90 -23.35 -7.22
C MET A 136 17.91 -23.08 -6.09
N GLY A 137 19.21 -23.32 -6.33
CA GLY A 137 20.25 -23.27 -5.29
C GLY A 137 20.18 -24.49 -4.36
N THR A 138 20.61 -24.33 -3.12
CA THR A 138 20.60 -25.39 -2.10
C THR A 138 19.68 -25.03 -0.94
N LYS A 139 19.49 -25.94 -0.01
CA LYS A 139 18.60 -25.83 1.18
C LYS A 139 17.14 -25.59 0.78
N VAL A 140 16.71 -26.32 -0.25
CA VAL A 140 15.43 -26.13 -0.94
C VAL A 140 14.49 -27.34 -0.75
N LEU A 141 13.19 -27.04 -0.57
CA LEU A 141 12.10 -27.96 -0.84
C LEU A 141 11.44 -27.49 -2.16
N GLY A 142 11.80 -28.13 -3.27
CA GLY A 142 11.29 -27.82 -4.60
C GLY A 142 10.20 -28.77 -5.05
N VAL A 143 9.07 -28.25 -5.55
CA VAL A 143 7.95 -29.03 -6.10
C VAL A 143 7.86 -28.72 -7.59
N MET A 144 8.08 -29.70 -8.45
CA MET A 144 8.18 -29.54 -9.89
C MET A 144 7.22 -30.50 -10.61
N GLY A 145 6.03 -29.98 -10.95
CA GLY A 145 4.97 -30.83 -11.56
C GLY A 145 4.44 -31.94 -10.64
N GLY A 146 4.86 -31.93 -9.35
CA GLY A 146 4.43 -32.87 -8.32
C GLY A 146 3.41 -32.29 -7.37
N THR A 147 3.14 -33.05 -6.28
CA THR A 147 2.20 -32.62 -5.22
C THR A 147 2.90 -32.56 -3.87
N LEU A 148 2.83 -31.43 -3.19
CA LEU A 148 3.13 -31.28 -1.78
C LEU A 148 1.83 -31.14 -1.00
N GLU A 149 1.50 -32.10 -0.17
CA GLU A 149 0.28 -32.12 0.62
C GLU A 149 0.63 -32.24 2.12
N MET A 150 0.40 -31.17 2.88
CA MET A 150 0.67 -31.10 4.31
C MET A 150 -0.55 -30.56 5.04
N HIS A 151 -1.15 -31.37 5.92
CA HIS A 151 -2.30 -31.01 6.73
C HIS A 151 -2.02 -31.32 8.18
N GLY A 152 -1.77 -30.27 8.96
CA GLY A 152 -1.59 -30.37 10.41
C GLY A 152 -2.90 -30.32 11.17
N ARG A 153 -2.79 -30.22 12.48
CA ARG A 153 -3.94 -30.02 13.37
C ARG A 153 -4.65 -28.73 13.01
N PRO A 154 -5.95 -28.76 12.69
CA PRO A 154 -6.70 -27.52 12.45
C PRO A 154 -6.71 -26.64 13.70
N VAL A 155 -6.35 -25.37 13.54
CA VAL A 155 -6.34 -24.40 14.63
C VAL A 155 -6.49 -23.00 14.05
N ASP A 156 -7.28 -22.14 14.73
CA ASP A 156 -7.38 -20.75 14.37
C ASP A 156 -6.04 -20.08 14.59
N GLY A 157 -5.55 -19.38 13.59
CA GLY A 157 -4.21 -18.80 13.57
C GLY A 157 -4.05 -17.63 14.52
N TRP A 158 -5.12 -16.83 14.72
CA TRP A 158 -5.06 -15.64 15.55
C TRP A 158 -6.41 -15.22 16.11
N THR A 159 -6.40 -14.33 17.08
CA THR A 159 -7.57 -13.70 17.70
C THR A 159 -7.17 -12.33 18.22
N LYS A 160 -8.10 -11.58 18.84
CA LYS A 160 -7.81 -10.30 19.50
C LYS A 160 -7.82 -10.41 21.02
N LEU A 161 -7.24 -9.42 21.70
CA LEU A 161 -7.42 -9.24 23.15
C LEU A 161 -8.85 -8.81 23.45
N ASN A 162 -9.33 -9.09 24.67
CA ASN A 162 -10.60 -8.61 25.20
C ASN A 162 -10.42 -7.64 26.39
N GLU A 163 -9.21 -7.54 26.90
CA GLU A 163 -8.82 -6.60 27.95
C GLU A 163 -7.43 -6.05 27.63
N THR A 164 -7.20 -4.77 27.96
CA THR A 164 -5.89 -4.16 27.77
C THR A 164 -4.85 -4.82 28.67
N ALA A 165 -3.83 -5.39 28.05
CA ALA A 165 -2.66 -5.91 28.72
C ALA A 165 -1.64 -4.77 28.94
N ARG A 166 -0.95 -4.78 30.07
CA ARG A 166 -0.04 -3.71 30.49
C ARG A 166 1.37 -4.23 30.74
N PRO A 167 2.37 -3.35 30.71
CA PRO A 167 3.70 -3.72 31.16
C PRO A 167 3.67 -4.36 32.55
N GLY A 168 4.29 -5.52 32.67
CA GLY A 168 4.32 -6.33 33.88
C GLY A 168 3.25 -7.40 33.98
N ASP A 169 2.24 -7.43 33.12
CA ASP A 169 1.22 -8.47 33.11
C ASP A 169 1.80 -9.79 32.57
N GLU A 170 1.52 -10.89 33.27
CA GLU A 170 1.81 -12.28 32.84
C GLU A 170 0.53 -13.02 32.42
N VAL A 171 -0.63 -12.36 32.45
CA VAL A 171 -1.92 -12.95 32.12
C VAL A 171 -2.63 -12.04 31.15
N ILE A 172 -3.10 -12.62 30.04
CA ILE A 172 -3.91 -11.93 29.04
C ILE A 172 -5.28 -12.57 28.90
N THR A 173 -6.26 -11.79 28.42
CA THR A 173 -7.61 -12.27 28.14
C THR A 173 -7.89 -12.13 26.66
N LEU A 174 -8.15 -13.27 25.99
CA LEU A 174 -8.50 -13.34 24.57
C LEU A 174 -9.98 -13.00 24.33
N ALA A 175 -10.30 -12.51 23.14
CA ALA A 175 -11.68 -12.22 22.73
C ALA A 175 -12.56 -13.47 22.65
N GLN A 176 -11.95 -14.62 22.34
CA GLN A 176 -12.63 -15.92 22.29
C GLN A 176 -11.73 -17.04 22.82
N ALA A 177 -12.35 -18.11 23.32
CA ALA A 177 -11.59 -19.29 23.73
C ALA A 177 -10.94 -19.95 22.52
N SER A 178 -9.66 -20.30 22.65
CA SER A 178 -8.88 -20.87 21.56
C SER A 178 -8.45 -22.31 21.89
N PRO A 179 -8.32 -23.20 20.88
CA PRO A 179 -7.80 -24.54 21.05
C PRO A 179 -6.26 -24.59 21.20
N TRP A 180 -5.63 -23.49 21.53
CA TRP A 180 -4.19 -23.40 21.78
C TRP A 180 -3.79 -24.19 23.01
N ARG A 181 -2.53 -24.52 23.16
CA ARG A 181 -2.02 -25.44 24.17
C ARG A 181 -0.91 -24.82 25.01
N VAL A 182 -0.72 -25.34 26.18
CA VAL A 182 0.48 -25.06 26.99
C VAL A 182 1.72 -25.48 26.19
N GLY A 183 2.67 -24.56 26.10
CA GLY A 183 3.90 -24.70 25.34
C GLY A 183 3.85 -24.07 23.93
N ASP A 184 2.66 -23.71 23.43
CA ASP A 184 2.55 -22.97 22.16
C ASP A 184 3.18 -21.58 22.30
N GLU A 185 3.81 -21.11 21.23
CA GLU A 185 4.33 -19.75 21.08
C GLU A 185 3.29 -18.87 20.42
N ILE A 186 3.14 -17.66 20.94
CA ILE A 186 2.23 -16.63 20.47
C ILE A 186 2.95 -15.30 20.35
N VAL A 187 2.45 -14.41 19.50
CA VAL A 187 2.88 -13.03 19.39
C VAL A 187 1.72 -12.10 19.62
N LEU A 188 1.91 -11.01 20.37
CA LEU A 188 0.97 -9.94 20.56
C LEU A 188 1.39 -8.79 19.62
N ALA A 189 0.46 -8.30 18.80
CA ALA A 189 0.73 -7.17 17.91
C ALA A 189 0.93 -5.87 18.70
N SER A 190 1.74 -4.94 18.18
CA SER A 190 1.70 -3.54 18.63
C SER A 190 0.29 -2.97 18.49
N SER A 191 -0.08 -2.04 19.31
CA SER A 191 -1.34 -1.28 19.24
C SER A 191 -1.11 0.21 19.54
N ASP A 192 0.06 0.70 19.20
CA ASP A 192 0.46 2.09 19.31
C ASP A 192 1.26 2.55 18.07
N TYR A 193 1.87 3.75 18.11
CA TYR A 193 2.62 4.27 16.96
C TYR A 193 3.99 3.62 16.76
N TRP A 194 4.45 2.78 17.71
CA TRP A 194 5.74 2.12 17.58
C TRP A 194 5.55 0.70 17.03
N GLU A 195 6.01 0.48 15.83
CA GLU A 195 5.84 -0.76 15.06
C GLU A 195 6.50 -1.97 15.71
N HIS A 196 7.54 -1.74 16.55
CA HIS A 196 8.30 -2.80 17.23
C HIS A 196 7.84 -3.10 18.66
N HIS A 197 6.65 -2.67 19.05
CA HIS A 197 6.05 -3.04 20.33
C HIS A 197 5.26 -4.36 20.28
N ASP A 198 5.53 -5.20 19.29
CA ASP A 198 5.08 -6.58 19.29
C ASP A 198 5.90 -7.42 20.28
N GLU A 199 5.25 -8.46 20.87
CA GLU A 199 5.90 -9.27 21.90
C GLU A 199 5.60 -10.77 21.71
N GLU A 200 6.67 -11.57 21.58
CA GLU A 200 6.56 -13.03 21.56
C GLU A 200 6.56 -13.62 22.96
N ARG A 201 5.68 -14.54 23.23
CA ARG A 201 5.50 -15.22 24.53
C ARG A 201 5.14 -16.68 24.33
N ARG A 202 5.43 -17.47 25.37
CA ARG A 202 5.02 -18.87 25.44
C ARG A 202 3.86 -19.06 26.42
N ILE A 203 2.90 -19.89 26.06
CA ILE A 203 1.76 -20.20 26.91
C ILE A 203 2.19 -21.19 28.02
N THR A 204 2.05 -20.80 29.29
CA THR A 204 2.31 -21.65 30.45
C THR A 204 1.04 -22.25 31.06
N SER A 205 -0.12 -21.56 30.85
CA SER A 205 -1.44 -22.06 31.26
C SER A 205 -2.50 -21.42 30.36
N ILE A 206 -3.57 -22.16 30.04
CA ILE A 206 -4.72 -21.64 29.30
C ILE A 206 -6.01 -22.23 29.88
N SER A 207 -7.02 -21.38 30.11
CA SER A 207 -8.35 -21.78 30.61
C SER A 207 -9.42 -20.85 30.02
N GLY A 208 -10.22 -21.35 29.11
CA GLY A 208 -11.18 -20.53 28.35
C GLY A 208 -10.47 -19.45 27.56
N THR A 209 -10.75 -18.19 27.88
CA THR A 209 -10.14 -17.01 27.25
C THR A 209 -8.88 -16.52 27.98
N THR A 210 -8.59 -17.05 29.17
CA THR A 210 -7.47 -16.60 30.00
C THR A 210 -6.21 -17.38 29.66
N VAL A 211 -5.15 -16.68 29.31
CA VAL A 211 -3.84 -17.22 28.95
C VAL A 211 -2.78 -16.67 29.90
N LYS A 212 -1.99 -17.56 30.52
CA LYS A 212 -0.81 -17.18 31.28
C LYS A 212 0.44 -17.34 30.44
N LEU A 213 1.27 -16.32 30.46
CA LEU A 213 2.53 -16.19 29.73
C LEU A 213 3.72 -16.71 30.55
N ASP A 214 4.83 -16.97 29.89
CA ASP A 214 6.10 -17.39 30.49
C ASP A 214 6.91 -16.26 31.10
N GLN A 215 6.68 -15.04 30.57
CA GLN A 215 7.35 -13.81 31.01
C GLN A 215 6.34 -12.64 31.00
N PRO A 216 6.55 -11.61 31.85
CA PRO A 216 5.72 -10.42 31.84
C PRO A 216 5.86 -9.65 30.54
N LEU A 217 4.81 -8.95 30.15
CA LEU A 217 4.81 -8.03 29.00
C LEU A 217 5.67 -6.79 29.31
N GLN A 218 6.29 -6.24 28.29
CA GLN A 218 7.09 -5.02 28.36
C GLN A 218 6.29 -3.80 27.91
N TYR A 219 5.36 -3.99 26.96
CA TYR A 219 4.58 -2.93 26.35
C TYR A 219 3.08 -3.04 26.71
N ARG A 220 2.35 -2.00 26.37
CA ARG A 220 0.89 -2.00 26.44
C ARG A 220 0.31 -2.55 25.15
N HIS A 221 -0.60 -3.50 25.29
CA HIS A 221 -1.43 -3.96 24.17
C HIS A 221 -2.88 -3.60 24.46
N TRP A 222 -3.46 -2.72 23.63
CA TRP A 222 -4.82 -2.27 23.81
C TRP A 222 -5.84 -3.40 23.59
N GLY A 223 -6.86 -3.49 24.44
CA GLY A 223 -7.79 -4.60 24.41
C GLY A 223 -9.26 -4.19 24.56
N LYS A 224 -9.63 -2.97 24.10
CA LYS A 224 -10.99 -2.46 24.25
C LYS A 224 -11.54 -1.90 22.96
N ILE A 225 -12.80 -2.19 22.68
CA ILE A 225 -13.58 -1.47 21.69
C ILE A 225 -14.05 -0.15 22.31
N GLN A 226 -13.98 0.92 21.55
CA GLN A 226 -14.42 2.26 21.96
C GLN A 226 -15.64 2.65 21.15
N SER A 227 -16.57 3.44 21.74
CA SER A 227 -17.85 3.75 21.10
C SER A 227 -18.19 5.24 21.17
N TRP A 228 -18.75 5.75 20.07
CA TRP A 228 -19.30 7.10 19.90
C TRP A 228 -20.70 6.99 19.31
N GLY A 229 -21.72 6.90 20.18
CA GLY A 229 -23.09 6.67 19.72
C GLY A 229 -23.23 5.31 19.02
N GLU A 230 -23.56 5.35 17.73
CA GLU A 230 -23.72 4.15 16.89
C GLU A 230 -22.40 3.67 16.27
N HIS A 231 -21.36 4.49 16.35
CA HIS A 231 -20.03 4.17 15.79
C HIS A 231 -19.11 3.53 16.84
N SER A 232 -18.17 2.72 16.37
CA SER A 232 -17.15 2.11 17.23
C SER A 232 -15.81 2.00 16.52
N VAL A 233 -14.74 1.98 17.31
CA VAL A 233 -13.37 1.70 16.86
C VAL A 233 -12.84 0.49 17.60
N ASP A 234 -12.37 -0.51 16.87
CA ASP A 234 -11.75 -1.71 17.40
C ASP A 234 -10.24 -1.68 17.17
N GLU A 235 -9.51 -1.12 18.14
CA GLU A 235 -8.04 -1.08 18.17
C GLU A 235 -7.44 -2.21 19.02
N ARG A 236 -8.20 -3.25 19.30
CA ARG A 236 -7.70 -4.36 20.13
C ARG A 236 -6.56 -5.08 19.43
N ALA A 237 -5.42 -5.21 20.12
CA ALA A 237 -4.27 -5.92 19.61
C ALA A 237 -4.59 -7.36 19.24
N GLU A 238 -4.08 -7.83 18.14
CA GLU A 238 -4.12 -9.21 17.69
C GLU A 238 -3.14 -10.04 18.50
N VAL A 239 -3.52 -11.31 18.67
CA VAL A 239 -2.65 -12.36 19.24
C VAL A 239 -2.56 -13.49 18.24
N GLY A 240 -1.39 -13.64 17.63
CA GLY A 240 -1.09 -14.66 16.62
C GLY A 240 -0.45 -15.92 17.23
N LEU A 241 -0.88 -17.10 16.79
CA LEU A 241 -0.27 -18.37 17.14
C LEU A 241 0.86 -18.70 16.17
N LEU A 242 2.08 -18.85 16.67
CA LEU A 242 3.25 -19.18 15.87
C LEU A 242 3.47 -20.69 15.75
N SER A 243 3.21 -21.46 16.80
CA SER A 243 3.44 -22.91 16.82
C SER A 243 2.43 -23.72 15.99
N ARG A 244 2.92 -24.69 15.25
CA ARG A 244 2.12 -25.76 14.62
C ARG A 244 2.75 -27.13 14.90
N ASN A 245 1.96 -28.19 14.72
CA ASN A 245 2.49 -29.55 14.88
C ASN A 245 3.22 -30.06 13.64
N LEU A 246 2.97 -29.50 12.46
CA LEU A 246 3.78 -29.71 11.27
C LEU A 246 4.73 -28.54 11.08
N VAL A 247 6.01 -28.83 10.97
CA VAL A 247 7.07 -27.81 10.89
C VAL A 247 7.93 -28.06 9.66
N VAL A 248 8.15 -27.01 8.87
CA VAL A 248 9.21 -26.97 7.86
C VAL A 248 10.20 -25.88 8.27
N ARG A 249 11.48 -26.24 8.40
CA ARG A 249 12.45 -25.29 8.92
C ARG A 249 13.82 -25.36 8.26
N GLY A 250 14.54 -24.23 8.27
CA GLY A 250 16.00 -24.25 8.19
C GLY A 250 16.57 -24.80 9.49
N ASN A 251 17.75 -25.38 9.45
CA ASN A 251 18.44 -25.81 10.67
C ASN A 251 18.91 -24.61 11.51
N ASP A 252 19.33 -24.82 12.77
CA ASP A 252 19.69 -23.75 13.70
C ASP A 252 20.90 -22.91 13.24
N ALA A 253 21.69 -23.41 12.27
CA ALA A 253 22.79 -22.64 11.67
C ALA A 253 22.28 -21.45 10.85
N SER A 254 21.04 -21.50 10.35
CA SER A 254 20.41 -20.41 9.60
C SER A 254 20.39 -19.08 10.35
N ASN A 255 20.25 -19.13 11.69
CA ASN A 255 20.19 -17.94 12.55
C ASN A 255 21.52 -17.18 12.64
N LYS A 256 22.62 -17.73 12.12
CA LYS A 256 23.94 -17.08 12.20
C LYS A 256 24.18 -16.07 11.09
N ASP A 257 23.63 -16.33 9.91
CA ASP A 257 23.93 -15.56 8.71
C ASP A 257 22.74 -15.39 7.76
N GLY A 258 21.54 -15.74 8.22
CA GLY A 258 20.31 -15.62 7.42
C GLY A 258 20.24 -16.58 6.23
N PHE A 259 21.00 -17.68 6.25
CA PHE A 259 20.93 -18.70 5.20
C PHE A 259 19.91 -19.77 5.58
N GLY A 260 18.62 -19.42 5.48
CA GLY A 260 17.51 -20.31 5.82
C GLY A 260 17.16 -21.31 4.73
N GLY A 261 16.19 -22.17 5.04
CA GLY A 261 15.55 -23.02 4.04
C GLY A 261 14.64 -22.19 3.14
N HIS A 262 14.27 -22.72 1.97
CA HIS A 262 13.23 -22.10 1.16
C HIS A 262 12.38 -23.14 0.45
N MET A 263 11.14 -22.78 0.14
CA MET A 263 10.21 -23.64 -0.60
C MET A 263 9.89 -22.98 -1.94
N MET A 264 9.98 -23.77 -3.03
CA MET A 264 9.66 -23.29 -4.37
C MET A 264 8.67 -24.23 -5.05
N ILE A 265 7.48 -23.73 -5.37
CA ILE A 265 6.40 -24.41 -6.07
C ILE A 265 6.43 -23.90 -7.52
N MET A 266 6.71 -24.77 -8.47
CA MET A 266 6.97 -24.43 -9.87
C MET A 266 5.85 -24.90 -10.80
N GLU A 267 5.89 -24.47 -12.03
CA GLU A 267 4.89 -24.75 -13.06
C GLU A 267 4.36 -26.18 -13.05
N GLY A 268 3.04 -26.30 -12.98
CA GLY A 268 2.32 -27.59 -12.95
C GLY A 268 2.39 -28.34 -11.64
N ALA A 269 2.87 -27.72 -10.56
CA ALA A 269 2.86 -28.31 -9.23
C ALA A 269 1.56 -28.02 -8.48
N GLU A 270 1.26 -28.82 -7.47
CA GLU A 270 0.20 -28.53 -6.49
C GLU A 270 0.79 -28.48 -5.08
N ALA A 271 0.61 -27.36 -4.38
CA ALA A 271 0.95 -27.25 -2.96
C ALA A 271 -0.32 -27.02 -2.14
N ARG A 272 -0.61 -27.96 -1.23
CA ARG A 272 -1.75 -27.92 -0.31
C ARG A 272 -1.24 -27.90 1.11
N LEU A 273 -1.03 -26.70 1.63
CA LEU A 273 -0.45 -26.49 2.95
C LEU A 273 -1.52 -25.94 3.89
N ASP A 274 -1.74 -26.65 5.00
CA ASP A 274 -2.74 -26.30 5.98
C ASP A 274 -2.26 -26.64 7.40
N GLY A 275 -2.15 -25.64 8.28
CA GLY A 275 -1.66 -25.81 9.65
C GLY A 275 -0.18 -26.19 9.71
N VAL A 276 0.65 -25.53 8.91
CA VAL A 276 2.10 -25.73 8.83
C VAL A 276 2.83 -24.53 9.42
N GLU A 277 3.83 -24.77 10.25
CA GLU A 277 4.79 -23.77 10.74
C GLU A 277 6.02 -23.75 9.83
N LEU A 278 6.38 -22.55 9.34
CA LEU A 278 7.60 -22.33 8.59
C LEU A 278 8.49 -21.38 9.42
N ILE A 279 9.63 -21.87 9.88
CA ILE A 279 10.53 -21.11 10.77
C ILE A 279 11.97 -21.18 10.28
N ASN A 280 12.72 -20.09 10.42
CA ASN A 280 14.10 -19.97 9.93
C ASN A 280 14.18 -20.24 8.41
N MET A 281 13.18 -19.78 7.68
CA MET A 281 13.09 -19.93 6.24
C MET A 281 13.48 -18.62 5.53
N GLY A 282 13.70 -18.69 4.22
CA GLY A 282 14.23 -17.60 3.40
C GLY A 282 15.75 -17.51 3.49
N GLN A 283 16.38 -16.93 2.44
CA GLN A 283 17.81 -16.63 2.44
C GLN A 283 17.99 -15.11 2.29
N SER A 284 18.67 -14.50 3.25
CA SER A 284 18.86 -13.06 3.32
C SER A 284 19.47 -12.52 2.02
N LYS A 285 18.84 -11.44 1.47
CA LYS A 285 19.28 -10.75 0.25
C LYS A 285 19.44 -11.66 -0.98
N ALA A 286 18.78 -12.82 -0.99
CA ALA A 286 18.85 -13.77 -2.10
C ALA A 286 17.52 -13.82 -2.87
N LEU A 287 17.54 -13.33 -4.10
CA LEU A 287 16.38 -13.33 -5.00
C LEU A 287 15.85 -14.77 -5.19
N ARG A 288 14.53 -14.94 -5.18
CA ARG A 288 13.81 -16.23 -5.34
C ARG A 288 13.97 -17.20 -4.17
N ARG A 289 14.71 -16.87 -3.11
CA ARG A 289 14.94 -17.74 -1.95
C ARG A 289 14.04 -17.33 -0.78
N TYR A 290 12.73 -17.45 -0.98
CA TYR A 290 11.69 -17.02 -0.04
C TYR A 290 11.15 -18.21 0.79
N PRO A 291 10.58 -17.99 1.97
CA PRO A 291 10.00 -19.09 2.77
C PRO A 291 9.02 -19.94 1.99
N VAL A 292 8.05 -19.30 1.32
CA VAL A 292 7.11 -19.94 0.39
C VAL A 292 7.07 -19.12 -0.89
N HIS A 293 7.38 -19.76 -2.00
CA HIS A 293 7.44 -19.12 -3.32
C HIS A 293 6.64 -19.94 -4.34
N PHE A 294 5.47 -19.46 -4.71
CA PHE A 294 4.73 -19.93 -5.89
C PHE A 294 5.34 -19.26 -7.12
N HIS A 295 6.12 -20.00 -7.89
CA HIS A 295 6.99 -19.46 -8.93
C HIS A 295 6.55 -19.87 -10.33
N MET A 296 5.95 -18.94 -11.07
CA MET A 296 5.49 -19.11 -12.44
C MET A 296 4.58 -20.34 -12.63
N ASP A 297 3.72 -20.61 -11.63
CA ASP A 297 2.84 -21.79 -11.62
C ASP A 297 1.57 -21.58 -12.49
N GLY A 298 1.40 -20.39 -13.06
CA GLY A 298 0.24 -20.07 -13.88
C GLY A 298 -1.05 -20.05 -13.08
N ASN A 299 -2.10 -20.76 -13.52
CA ASN A 299 -3.33 -20.89 -12.76
C ASN A 299 -3.24 -22.04 -11.78
N ALA A 300 -3.31 -21.77 -10.49
CA ALA A 300 -3.13 -22.73 -9.39
C ALA A 300 -4.36 -22.87 -8.47
N PRO A 301 -5.60 -23.08 -8.98
CA PRO A 301 -6.81 -23.10 -8.16
C PRO A 301 -6.89 -24.26 -7.17
N ALA A 302 -6.05 -25.29 -7.33
CA ALA A 302 -5.98 -26.42 -6.41
C ALA A 302 -4.94 -26.21 -5.29
N SER A 303 -4.07 -25.21 -5.43
CA SER A 303 -3.03 -24.88 -4.45
C SER A 303 -3.55 -23.90 -3.41
N TYR A 304 -3.06 -24.05 -2.19
CA TYR A 304 -3.36 -23.14 -1.09
C TYR A 304 -2.31 -23.18 0.03
N LEU A 305 -2.22 -22.08 0.76
CA LEU A 305 -1.54 -21.94 2.04
C LEU A 305 -2.55 -21.42 3.06
N ARG A 306 -2.90 -22.22 4.07
CA ARG A 306 -3.95 -21.87 5.02
C ARG A 306 -3.56 -22.20 6.46
N ARG A 307 -4.08 -21.41 7.43
CA ARG A 307 -3.95 -21.60 8.88
C ARG A 307 -2.52 -21.95 9.33
N SER A 308 -1.56 -21.47 8.53
CA SER A 308 -0.14 -21.70 8.73
C SER A 308 0.51 -20.51 9.45
N SER A 309 1.71 -20.69 9.94
CA SER A 309 2.52 -19.60 10.47
C SER A 309 3.87 -19.58 9.75
N ILE A 310 4.30 -18.39 9.37
CA ILE A 310 5.60 -18.15 8.77
C ILE A 310 6.27 -17.10 9.65
N HIS A 311 7.37 -17.46 10.32
CA HIS A 311 7.99 -16.53 11.24
C HIS A 311 9.50 -16.72 11.36
N HIS A 312 10.17 -15.67 11.87
CA HIS A 312 11.64 -15.59 11.91
C HIS A 312 12.22 -15.88 10.54
N SER A 313 11.70 -15.14 9.54
CA SER A 313 12.09 -15.29 8.15
C SER A 313 13.23 -14.34 7.79
N PHE A 314 14.24 -14.82 7.07
CA PHE A 314 15.36 -14.00 6.60
C PHE A 314 15.08 -13.31 5.26
N ASN A 315 13.85 -13.40 4.76
CA ASN A 315 13.38 -12.81 3.53
C ASN A 315 11.85 -12.64 3.62
N ARG A 316 11.14 -12.40 2.51
CA ARG A 316 9.67 -12.27 2.44
C ARG A 316 8.94 -13.27 3.36
N CYS A 317 7.65 -13.24 3.37
CA CYS A 317 6.80 -14.24 4.00
C CYS A 317 6.22 -15.20 2.95
N VAL A 318 5.28 -14.72 2.15
CA VAL A 318 4.65 -15.49 1.07
C VAL A 318 4.84 -14.74 -0.24
N THR A 319 5.45 -15.38 -1.22
CA THR A 319 5.65 -14.81 -2.55
C THR A 319 4.78 -15.50 -3.57
N ILE A 320 4.02 -14.69 -4.30
CA ILE A 320 3.18 -15.09 -5.43
C ILE A 320 3.79 -14.46 -6.68
N HIS A 321 4.43 -15.27 -7.53
CA HIS A 321 5.14 -14.83 -8.72
C HIS A 321 4.60 -15.54 -9.96
N GLY A 322 4.03 -14.79 -10.89
CA GLY A 322 3.43 -15.32 -12.12
C GLY A 322 2.38 -16.39 -11.87
N THR A 323 1.70 -16.34 -10.72
CA THR A 323 0.73 -17.35 -10.25
C THR A 323 -0.61 -16.69 -9.99
N ASN A 324 -1.68 -17.34 -10.45
CA ASN A 324 -3.05 -16.86 -10.39
C ASN A 324 -3.96 -17.88 -9.70
N GLU A 325 -5.11 -17.41 -9.19
CA GLU A 325 -6.17 -18.25 -8.62
C GLU A 325 -5.73 -19.06 -7.38
N LEU A 326 -4.61 -18.65 -6.75
CA LEU A 326 -4.10 -19.22 -5.52
C LEU A 326 -4.93 -18.73 -4.31
N THR A 327 -5.09 -19.59 -3.29
CA THR A 327 -5.67 -19.21 -2.00
C THR A 327 -4.60 -19.12 -0.92
N VAL A 328 -4.49 -17.95 -0.26
CA VAL A 328 -3.64 -17.69 0.90
C VAL A 328 -4.55 -17.18 2.02
N ALA A 329 -4.85 -18.03 3.01
CA ALA A 329 -5.93 -17.73 3.96
C ALA A 329 -5.58 -18.07 5.42
N ASP A 330 -5.99 -17.20 6.37
CA ASP A 330 -5.91 -17.44 7.82
C ASP A 330 -4.48 -17.71 8.33
N ASN A 331 -3.45 -17.18 7.66
CA ASN A 331 -2.06 -17.37 8.05
C ASN A 331 -1.60 -16.29 9.03
N VAL A 332 -0.58 -16.61 9.80
CA VAL A 332 0.18 -15.65 10.61
C VAL A 332 1.57 -15.51 9.99
N CYS A 333 1.93 -14.29 9.64
CA CYS A 333 3.25 -13.91 9.15
C CYS A 333 3.89 -12.98 10.17
N TYR A 334 5.03 -13.35 10.74
CA TYR A 334 5.68 -12.59 11.80
C TYR A 334 7.20 -12.57 11.64
N ASP A 335 7.82 -11.43 11.94
CA ASP A 335 9.27 -11.22 11.94
C ASP A 335 9.90 -11.68 10.62
N HIS A 336 9.71 -10.86 9.59
CA HIS A 336 10.22 -11.11 8.24
C HIS A 336 10.90 -9.87 7.66
N ALA A 337 11.79 -10.09 6.71
CA ALA A 337 12.63 -9.06 6.11
C ALA A 337 12.12 -8.61 4.75
N GLY A 338 11.91 -7.31 4.58
CA GLY A 338 11.32 -6.71 3.38
C GLY A 338 9.80 -6.97 3.30
N HIS A 339 9.20 -6.84 2.11
CA HIS A 339 7.75 -7.01 1.96
C HIS A 339 7.27 -8.40 2.41
N GLY A 340 6.11 -8.48 3.07
CA GLY A 340 5.55 -9.71 3.65
C GLY A 340 4.84 -10.60 2.64
N PHE A 341 3.55 -10.36 2.40
CA PHE A 341 2.78 -10.99 1.32
C PHE A 341 3.10 -10.24 0.02
N PHE A 342 3.84 -10.90 -0.86
CA PHE A 342 4.53 -10.26 -1.97
C PHE A 342 4.04 -10.78 -3.32
N LEU A 343 3.26 -9.97 -4.05
CA LEU A 343 2.92 -10.20 -5.46
C LEU A 343 4.03 -9.58 -6.31
N GLU A 344 4.79 -10.39 -7.06
CA GLU A 344 6.12 -10.00 -7.52
C GLU A 344 6.10 -9.11 -8.79
N ASP A 345 5.50 -9.59 -9.88
CA ASP A 345 5.72 -9.03 -11.23
C ASP A 345 4.61 -8.09 -11.75
N GLY A 346 3.42 -8.08 -11.15
CA GLY A 346 2.25 -7.36 -11.67
C GLY A 346 1.39 -8.18 -12.65
N ALA A 347 1.71 -9.46 -12.81
CA ALA A 347 0.92 -10.40 -13.61
C ALA A 347 -0.07 -11.23 -12.77
N GLU A 348 0.08 -11.24 -11.45
CA GLU A 348 -0.61 -12.07 -10.47
C GLU A 348 -2.05 -11.58 -10.29
N ARG A 349 -3.03 -12.41 -10.67
CA ARG A 349 -4.45 -12.03 -10.69
C ARG A 349 -5.35 -13.11 -10.13
N ARG A 350 -6.51 -12.68 -9.62
CA ARG A 350 -7.57 -13.57 -9.10
C ARG A 350 -7.10 -14.48 -7.97
N ASN A 351 -6.03 -14.08 -7.27
CA ASN A 351 -5.64 -14.73 -6.03
C ASN A 351 -6.58 -14.31 -4.91
N VAL A 352 -6.83 -15.20 -3.95
CA VAL A 352 -7.65 -14.95 -2.77
C VAL A 352 -6.74 -14.91 -1.56
N ILE A 353 -6.58 -13.71 -1.00
CA ILE A 353 -5.72 -13.42 0.15
C ILE A 353 -6.66 -12.92 1.25
N THR A 354 -6.99 -13.79 2.22
CA THR A 354 -8.07 -13.49 3.18
C THR A 354 -7.72 -13.98 4.59
N GLY A 355 -8.14 -13.20 5.61
CA GLY A 355 -8.01 -13.58 7.02
C GLY A 355 -6.56 -13.68 7.53
N ASN A 356 -5.57 -13.15 6.79
CA ASN A 356 -4.17 -13.25 7.19
C ASN A 356 -3.80 -12.15 8.19
N LEU A 357 -2.98 -12.50 9.17
CA LEU A 357 -2.32 -11.57 10.08
C LEU A 357 -0.85 -11.45 9.70
N GLY A 358 -0.43 -10.26 9.26
CA GLY A 358 0.97 -9.94 9.03
C GLY A 358 1.44 -8.89 10.04
N LEU A 359 2.58 -9.16 10.72
CA LEU A 359 3.15 -8.27 11.73
C LEU A 359 4.67 -8.40 11.79
N GLY A 360 5.35 -7.37 12.33
CA GLY A 360 6.81 -7.34 12.38
C GLY A 360 7.44 -7.39 10.99
N THR A 361 7.06 -6.44 10.13
CA THR A 361 7.61 -6.28 8.77
C THR A 361 8.81 -5.36 8.83
N HIS A 362 10.03 -5.90 8.67
CA HIS A 362 11.27 -5.17 8.88
C HIS A 362 11.87 -4.61 7.59
N GLU A 363 12.39 -3.39 7.68
CA GLU A 363 13.20 -2.78 6.63
C GLU A 363 14.48 -3.59 6.35
N VAL A 364 14.98 -3.52 5.14
CA VAL A 364 16.24 -4.14 4.75
C VAL A 364 17.11 -3.12 4.03
N GLU A 365 18.18 -2.70 4.68
CA GLU A 365 19.22 -1.91 4.03
C GLU A 365 19.91 -2.76 2.95
N ASP A 366 20.03 -2.23 1.73
CA ASP A 366 20.51 -2.99 0.56
C ASP A 366 19.69 -4.28 0.30
N GLY A 367 18.38 -4.20 0.39
CA GLY A 367 17.44 -5.28 0.12
C GLY A 367 17.41 -5.73 -1.34
N LEU A 368 16.48 -6.63 -1.67
CA LEU A 368 16.28 -7.12 -3.06
C LEU A 368 15.68 -6.05 -3.96
N LEU A 369 14.82 -5.20 -3.40
CA LEU A 369 14.22 -4.05 -4.06
C LEU A 369 14.59 -2.78 -3.30
N PRO A 370 14.73 -1.63 -3.97
CA PRO A 370 14.90 -0.35 -3.30
C PRO A 370 13.78 -0.05 -2.28
N SER A 371 12.55 -0.51 -2.56
CA SER A 371 11.38 -0.37 -1.69
C SER A 371 11.47 -1.19 -0.38
N ASP A 372 12.40 -2.13 -0.27
CA ASP A 372 12.61 -2.88 0.98
C ASP A 372 13.12 -2.01 2.16
N GLN A 373 13.56 -0.78 1.87
CA GLN A 373 13.89 0.22 2.91
C GLN A 373 12.65 0.86 3.55
N ARG A 374 11.47 0.72 2.93
CA ARG A 374 10.16 1.12 3.45
C ARG A 374 9.14 0.03 3.09
N PRO A 375 9.24 -1.16 3.69
CA PRO A 375 8.50 -2.32 3.24
C PRO A 375 7.00 -2.18 3.51
N ALA A 376 6.23 -3.05 2.85
CA ALA A 376 4.82 -3.22 3.12
C ALA A 376 4.53 -4.63 3.62
N THR A 377 3.62 -4.76 4.59
CA THR A 377 3.12 -6.08 5.00
C THR A 377 2.43 -6.78 3.83
N PHE A 378 1.65 -6.02 3.03
CA PHE A 378 1.03 -6.50 1.78
C PHE A 378 1.48 -5.63 0.61
N TRP A 379 2.33 -6.18 -0.25
CA TRP A 379 2.80 -5.56 -1.48
C TRP A 379 2.03 -6.11 -2.68
N ILE A 380 1.28 -5.24 -3.36
CA ILE A 380 0.32 -5.60 -4.40
C ILE A 380 0.68 -4.90 -5.70
N THR A 381 1.15 -5.64 -6.69
CA THR A 381 1.55 -5.11 -8.01
C THR A 381 0.45 -5.24 -9.07
N ASN A 382 -0.65 -5.94 -8.78
CA ASN A 382 -1.81 -6.01 -9.65
C ASN A 382 -3.11 -5.90 -8.83
N PRO A 383 -4.03 -4.99 -9.18
CA PRO A 383 -5.21 -4.73 -8.37
C PRO A 383 -6.30 -5.81 -8.50
N ASN A 384 -6.23 -6.70 -9.50
CA ASN A 384 -7.25 -7.73 -9.75
C ASN A 384 -7.03 -8.97 -8.88
N ASN A 385 -7.04 -8.80 -7.57
CA ASN A 385 -6.99 -9.86 -6.56
C ASN A 385 -8.08 -9.61 -5.52
N VAL A 386 -8.33 -10.59 -4.64
CA VAL A 386 -9.23 -10.48 -3.49
C VAL A 386 -8.36 -10.34 -2.24
N LEU A 387 -8.48 -9.18 -1.58
CA LEU A 387 -7.89 -8.90 -0.27
C LEU A 387 -9.04 -8.62 0.70
N GLU A 388 -9.30 -9.53 1.63
CA GLU A 388 -10.45 -9.46 2.54
C GLU A 388 -10.06 -9.92 3.94
N ASP A 389 -10.52 -9.25 4.98
CA ASP A 389 -10.28 -9.61 6.40
C ASP A 389 -8.79 -9.73 6.78
N ASN A 390 -7.85 -9.10 6.08
CA ASN A 390 -6.44 -9.16 6.42
C ASN A 390 -6.04 -8.07 7.42
N VAL A 391 -5.04 -8.35 8.23
CA VAL A 391 -4.46 -7.41 9.19
C VAL A 391 -2.98 -7.18 8.88
N ALA A 392 -2.59 -5.91 8.75
CA ALA A 392 -1.22 -5.45 8.62
C ALA A 392 -0.85 -4.64 9.87
N ALA A 393 -0.05 -5.22 10.76
CA ALA A 393 0.25 -4.68 12.08
C ALA A 393 1.77 -4.52 12.31
N GLY A 394 2.26 -3.30 12.40
CA GLY A 394 3.69 -3.05 12.70
C GLY A 394 4.60 -3.32 11.50
N SER A 395 4.62 -2.38 10.55
CA SER A 395 5.58 -2.36 9.44
C SER A 395 6.50 -1.15 9.55
N ASP A 396 7.78 -1.31 9.21
CA ASP A 396 8.74 -0.20 9.08
C ASP A 396 8.40 0.74 7.90
N GLY A 397 7.32 0.46 7.18
CA GLY A 397 6.78 1.29 6.13
C GLY A 397 5.25 1.24 6.10
N PHE A 398 4.69 0.48 5.17
CA PHE A 398 3.26 0.50 4.86
C PHE A 398 2.53 -0.76 5.34
N GLY A 399 1.23 -0.61 5.62
CA GLY A 399 0.37 -1.77 5.84
C GLY A 399 0.07 -2.47 4.51
N PHE A 400 -0.74 -1.84 3.66
CA PHE A 400 -1.07 -2.30 2.30
C PHE A 400 -0.50 -1.30 1.29
N TRP A 401 0.25 -1.81 0.31
CA TRP A 401 0.81 -0.97 -0.74
C TRP A 401 0.44 -1.51 -2.12
N TYR A 402 -0.46 -0.81 -2.82
CA TYR A 402 -0.74 -1.01 -4.24
C TYR A 402 0.34 -0.28 -5.06
N ALA A 403 1.45 -0.95 -5.26
CA ALA A 403 2.61 -0.49 -6.01
C ALA A 403 2.49 -0.97 -7.47
N LEU A 404 1.69 -0.26 -8.27
CA LEU A 404 1.27 -0.73 -9.58
C LEU A 404 2.29 -0.36 -10.67
N PRO A 405 2.97 -1.31 -11.32
CA PRO A 405 3.81 -1.02 -12.49
C PRO A 405 2.94 -0.66 -13.71
N GLU A 406 3.51 0.03 -14.69
CA GLU A 406 2.81 0.32 -15.96
C GLU A 406 2.47 -0.99 -16.71
N HIS A 407 3.46 -1.90 -16.77
CA HIS A 407 3.37 -3.26 -17.30
C HIS A 407 4.02 -4.23 -16.32
N PRO A 408 3.71 -5.54 -16.40
CA PRO A 408 4.43 -6.52 -15.62
C PRO A 408 5.94 -6.42 -15.81
N THR A 409 6.67 -6.64 -14.73
CA THR A 409 8.13 -6.62 -14.69
C THR A 409 8.72 -8.04 -14.76
N GLY A 410 10.01 -8.19 -14.60
CA GLY A 410 10.69 -9.46 -14.44
C GLY A 410 10.37 -10.50 -15.53
N LEU A 411 10.11 -11.72 -15.10
CA LEU A 411 9.81 -12.83 -16.01
C LEU A 411 8.45 -12.69 -16.71
N SER A 412 7.55 -11.91 -16.15
CA SER A 412 6.20 -11.66 -16.69
C SER A 412 6.11 -10.49 -17.66
N SER A 413 7.22 -9.78 -17.94
CA SER A 413 7.27 -8.56 -18.76
C SER A 413 6.74 -8.72 -20.20
N HIS A 414 6.68 -9.95 -20.71
CA HIS A 414 6.13 -10.26 -22.02
C HIS A 414 4.58 -10.24 -22.06
N GLN A 415 3.90 -10.19 -20.93
CA GLN A 415 2.44 -10.23 -20.86
C GLN A 415 1.86 -8.84 -21.11
N ASN A 416 0.82 -8.78 -21.95
CA ASN A 416 0.10 -7.54 -22.26
C ASN A 416 -0.95 -7.23 -21.18
N ILE A 417 -0.47 -6.84 -20.01
CA ILE A 417 -1.27 -6.46 -18.83
C ILE A 417 -0.93 -5.02 -18.47
N TRP A 418 -1.91 -4.28 -17.96
CA TRP A 418 -1.81 -2.89 -17.57
C TRP A 418 -2.29 -2.71 -16.12
N PRO A 419 -1.48 -3.00 -15.12
CA PRO A 419 -1.91 -2.92 -13.72
C PRO A 419 -2.54 -1.57 -13.35
N ARG A 420 -1.95 -0.44 -13.77
CA ARG A 420 -2.46 0.91 -13.50
C ARG A 420 -3.84 1.21 -14.10
N ARG A 421 -4.33 0.39 -15.02
CA ARG A 421 -5.62 0.53 -15.70
C ARG A 421 -6.59 -0.59 -15.39
N THR A 422 -6.09 -1.65 -14.77
CA THR A 422 -6.88 -2.84 -14.44
C THR A 422 -7.88 -2.51 -13.34
N PRO A 423 -9.17 -2.86 -13.48
CA PRO A 423 -10.15 -2.69 -12.41
C PRO A 423 -9.72 -3.38 -11.12
N LEU A 424 -9.99 -2.73 -9.99
CA LEU A 424 -9.80 -3.32 -8.67
C LEU A 424 -10.66 -4.59 -8.54
N GLY A 425 -10.08 -5.65 -7.99
CA GLY A 425 -10.81 -6.85 -7.57
C GLY A 425 -11.64 -6.55 -6.32
N VAL A 426 -11.29 -7.17 -5.21
CA VAL A 426 -11.92 -6.90 -3.91
C VAL A 426 -10.86 -6.36 -2.95
N PHE A 427 -11.18 -5.26 -2.27
CA PHE A 427 -10.46 -4.80 -1.07
C PHE A 427 -11.52 -4.47 -0.02
N ASP A 428 -11.66 -5.33 0.98
CA ASP A 428 -12.79 -5.26 1.89
C ASP A 428 -12.43 -5.74 3.29
N ASP A 429 -12.91 -5.02 4.33
CA ASP A 429 -12.78 -5.35 5.75
C ASP A 429 -11.31 -5.61 6.22
N ASN A 430 -10.34 -4.95 5.57
CA ASN A 430 -8.93 -5.06 5.94
C ASN A 430 -8.59 -4.09 7.07
N THR A 431 -7.60 -4.45 7.89
CA THR A 431 -7.10 -3.61 8.99
C THR A 431 -5.62 -3.29 8.80
N ALA A 432 -5.22 -2.02 9.00
CA ALA A 432 -3.83 -1.58 8.95
C ALA A 432 -3.49 -0.68 10.13
N HIS A 433 -2.55 -1.07 10.99
CA HIS A 433 -2.21 -0.27 12.16
C HIS A 433 -0.76 -0.37 12.58
N SER A 434 -0.34 0.58 13.40
CA SER A 434 1.01 0.61 13.97
C SER A 434 2.12 0.57 12.91
N ASN A 435 1.88 1.15 11.73
CA ASN A 435 2.86 1.21 10.67
C ASN A 435 3.64 2.53 10.73
N ALA A 436 4.93 2.48 10.42
CA ALA A 436 5.81 3.65 10.46
C ALA A 436 5.46 4.73 9.43
N ASP A 437 4.61 4.41 8.45
CA ASP A 437 4.15 5.34 7.44
C ASP A 437 2.61 5.29 7.31
N THR A 438 2.07 4.67 6.29
CA THR A 438 0.66 4.74 5.88
C THR A 438 -0.01 3.37 5.93
N GLY A 439 -1.28 3.35 6.38
CA GLY A 439 -2.07 2.12 6.45
C GLY A 439 -2.36 1.52 5.06
N LEU A 440 -3.00 2.30 4.18
CA LEU A 440 -3.25 1.94 2.77
C LEU A 440 -2.61 2.98 1.86
N ASN A 441 -1.64 2.55 1.06
CA ASN A 441 -0.96 3.37 0.06
C ASN A 441 -1.27 2.87 -1.36
N VAL A 442 -1.79 3.74 -2.23
CA VAL A 442 -2.00 3.47 -3.67
C VAL A 442 -1.20 4.51 -4.45
N ASP A 443 0.06 4.23 -4.67
CA ASP A 443 1.03 5.12 -5.32
C ASP A 443 2.36 4.40 -5.50
N ASP A 444 3.36 5.11 -6.04
CA ASP A 444 4.78 4.72 -6.09
C ASP A 444 4.99 3.29 -6.62
N GLY A 445 4.51 3.05 -7.84
CA GLY A 445 4.68 1.75 -8.49
C GLY A 445 6.09 1.55 -9.04
N PRO A 446 6.58 0.29 -9.08
CA PRO A 446 7.93 0.00 -9.53
C PRO A 446 8.10 0.17 -11.04
N ASP A 447 9.28 0.60 -11.44
CA ASP A 447 9.79 0.52 -12.81
C ASP A 447 10.44 -0.87 -13.09
N ALA A 448 11.04 -1.02 -14.26
CA ALA A 448 11.69 -2.27 -14.66
C ALA A 448 12.93 -2.63 -13.81
N ASP A 449 13.53 -1.67 -13.16
CA ASP A 449 14.71 -1.83 -12.28
C ASP A 449 14.29 -1.97 -10.80
N GLY A 450 12.99 -1.90 -10.50
CA GLY A 450 12.42 -2.01 -9.17
C GLY A 450 12.46 -0.71 -8.35
N ASN A 451 12.85 0.42 -8.95
CA ASN A 451 12.72 1.72 -8.29
C ASN A 451 11.25 2.13 -8.31
N THR A 452 10.79 2.73 -7.20
CA THR A 452 9.43 3.23 -7.08
C THR A 452 9.38 4.73 -7.40
N ASP A 453 8.37 5.15 -8.14
CA ASP A 453 8.09 6.55 -8.45
C ASP A 453 6.57 6.77 -8.49
N SER A 454 6.15 8.01 -8.30
CA SER A 454 4.73 8.38 -8.30
C SER A 454 3.97 7.82 -9.48
N THR A 455 2.86 7.13 -9.20
CA THR A 455 2.06 6.45 -10.21
C THR A 455 0.59 6.86 -10.15
N TRP A 456 -0.06 6.77 -11.29
CA TRP A 456 -1.44 7.19 -11.44
C TRP A 456 -2.32 5.97 -11.70
N TYR A 457 -3.06 5.51 -10.68
CA TYR A 457 -4.01 4.41 -10.83
C TYR A 457 -5.34 4.93 -11.40
N LYS A 458 -5.66 4.52 -12.62
CA LYS A 458 -6.87 4.92 -13.34
C LYS A 458 -7.57 3.71 -13.94
N PRO A 459 -8.39 3.01 -13.17
CA PRO A 459 -9.09 1.82 -13.65
C PRO A 459 -10.10 2.15 -14.75
N ILE A 460 -10.10 1.34 -15.80
CA ILE A 460 -10.96 1.49 -16.98
C ILE A 460 -11.50 0.13 -17.42
N THR A 461 -12.59 0.12 -18.20
CA THR A 461 -13.29 -1.11 -18.58
C THR A 461 -12.46 -2.03 -19.49
N ASP A 462 -11.62 -1.49 -20.35
CA ASP A 462 -10.65 -2.22 -21.14
C ASP A 462 -9.24 -1.64 -20.88
N PRO A 463 -8.42 -2.28 -20.06
CA PRO A 463 -7.08 -1.76 -19.75
C PRO A 463 -6.15 -1.56 -20.95
N GLN A 464 -6.46 -2.19 -22.10
CA GLN A 464 -5.65 -2.04 -23.32
C GLN A 464 -6.06 -0.81 -24.14
N ASP A 465 -7.28 -0.29 -23.97
CA ASP A 465 -7.75 0.92 -24.62
C ASP A 465 -7.80 2.09 -23.62
N PRO A 466 -6.81 3.02 -23.63
CA PRO A 466 -6.74 4.12 -22.68
C PRO A 466 -7.93 5.09 -22.74
N GLU A 467 -8.73 5.06 -23.83
CA GLU A 467 -9.92 5.88 -24.02
C GLU A 467 -11.21 5.15 -23.56
N SER A 468 -11.08 3.92 -23.05
CA SER A 468 -12.26 3.18 -22.58
C SER A 468 -12.86 3.79 -21.31
N ALA A 469 -14.12 3.46 -21.01
CA ALA A 469 -14.85 4.10 -19.92
C ALA A 469 -14.19 3.85 -18.55
N PRO A 470 -14.15 4.87 -17.68
CA PRO A 470 -13.60 4.73 -16.32
C PRO A 470 -14.46 3.76 -15.50
N VAL A 471 -13.79 3.07 -14.57
CA VAL A 471 -14.38 2.19 -13.55
C VAL A 471 -14.05 2.77 -12.19
N VAL A 472 -14.98 2.72 -11.24
CA VAL A 472 -14.70 3.14 -9.86
C VAL A 472 -13.98 2.02 -9.11
N ALA A 473 -12.81 2.31 -8.57
CA ALA A 473 -12.15 1.44 -7.61
C ALA A 473 -12.71 1.71 -6.20
N ARG A 474 -13.29 0.69 -5.56
CA ARG A 474 -13.85 0.79 -4.21
C ARG A 474 -12.99 0.06 -3.20
N PHE A 475 -12.49 0.80 -2.22
CA PHE A 475 -11.81 0.29 -1.04
C PHE A 475 -12.83 0.34 0.10
N GLU A 476 -13.30 -0.84 0.53
CA GLU A 476 -14.46 -0.93 1.43
C GLU A 476 -14.03 -1.36 2.84
N ARG A 477 -14.68 -0.79 3.86
CA ARG A 477 -14.58 -1.16 5.28
C ARG A 477 -13.14 -1.28 5.83
N LEU A 478 -12.22 -0.46 5.32
CA LEU A 478 -10.87 -0.38 5.88
C LEU A 478 -10.91 0.14 7.31
N THR A 479 -10.27 -0.54 8.24
CA THR A 479 -9.91 -0.01 9.55
C THR A 479 -8.43 0.38 9.55
N ALA A 480 -8.10 1.67 9.78
CA ALA A 480 -6.71 2.12 9.83
C ALA A 480 -6.46 3.01 11.04
N TYR A 481 -5.56 2.58 11.94
CA TYR A 481 -5.29 3.31 13.17
C TYR A 481 -3.82 3.28 13.59
N MET A 482 -3.41 4.28 14.37
CA MET A 482 -2.03 4.38 14.89
C MET A 482 -0.94 4.26 13.81
N ASN A 483 -1.23 4.67 12.55
CA ASN A 483 -0.20 4.82 11.55
C ASN A 483 0.46 6.20 11.69
N ARG A 484 1.79 6.28 11.56
CA ARG A 484 2.50 7.52 11.86
C ARG A 484 2.15 8.65 10.91
N ASP A 485 1.96 8.39 9.62
CA ASP A 485 1.55 9.43 8.68
C ASP A 485 0.05 9.35 8.39
N ARG A 486 -0.43 8.43 7.58
CA ARG A 486 -1.83 8.42 7.12
C ARG A 486 -2.52 7.09 7.35
N GLY A 487 -3.85 7.16 7.57
CA GLY A 487 -4.69 5.97 7.42
C GLY A 487 -4.75 5.54 5.95
N VAL A 488 -4.97 6.51 5.04
CA VAL A 488 -5.11 6.26 3.59
C VAL A 488 -4.40 7.33 2.77
N TRP A 489 -3.63 6.89 1.77
CA TRP A 489 -3.11 7.72 0.68
C TRP A 489 -3.48 7.13 -0.68
N LEU A 490 -4.16 7.90 -1.54
CA LEU A 490 -4.52 7.48 -2.90
C LEU A 490 -4.03 8.48 -3.94
N ARG A 491 -3.41 7.97 -5.01
CA ARG A 491 -3.07 8.73 -6.21
C ARG A 491 -3.70 8.09 -7.44
N GLY A 492 -4.48 8.87 -8.21
CA GLY A 492 -5.11 8.37 -9.43
C GLY A 492 -6.44 9.03 -9.76
N GLU A 493 -7.39 8.29 -10.29
CA GLU A 493 -8.73 8.76 -10.66
C GLU A 493 -9.82 7.73 -10.32
N ASN A 494 -11.01 8.23 -9.95
CA ASN A 494 -12.22 7.43 -9.76
C ASN A 494 -12.09 6.39 -8.63
N HIS A 495 -11.62 6.81 -7.48
CA HIS A 495 -11.55 5.97 -6.29
C HIS A 495 -12.62 6.35 -5.26
N VAL A 496 -13.09 5.37 -4.52
CA VAL A 496 -13.97 5.56 -3.36
C VAL A 496 -13.45 4.74 -2.21
N VAL A 497 -13.24 5.39 -1.06
CA VAL A 497 -13.05 4.73 0.23
C VAL A 497 -14.38 4.81 0.97
N SER A 498 -15.00 3.68 1.26
CA SER A 498 -16.36 3.63 1.82
C SER A 498 -16.43 2.75 3.06
N GLY A 499 -17.18 3.21 4.07
CA GLY A 499 -17.36 2.46 5.32
C GLY A 499 -16.10 2.34 6.16
N ALA A 500 -15.10 3.21 5.94
CA ALA A 500 -13.83 3.14 6.64
C ALA A 500 -13.95 3.61 8.10
N VAL A 501 -13.12 3.03 8.97
CA VAL A 501 -12.88 3.48 10.35
C VAL A 501 -11.41 3.91 10.43
N LEU A 502 -11.17 5.22 10.54
CA LEU A 502 -9.83 5.81 10.58
C LEU A 502 -9.62 6.49 11.92
N ALA A 503 -8.63 6.05 12.72
CA ALA A 503 -8.44 6.56 14.07
C ALA A 503 -6.96 6.77 14.40
N ASP A 504 -6.66 7.80 15.19
CA ASP A 504 -5.30 8.01 15.72
C ASP A 504 -4.19 8.01 14.65
N ASN A 505 -4.46 8.47 13.43
CA ASN A 505 -3.43 8.72 12.42
C ASN A 505 -3.08 10.23 12.42
N ARG A 506 -1.91 10.63 11.90
CA ARG A 506 -1.63 12.06 11.67
C ARG A 506 -2.68 12.66 10.73
N ALA A 507 -2.97 11.96 9.63
CA ALA A 507 -4.12 12.27 8.78
C ALA A 507 -4.95 11.01 8.54
N GLY A 508 -6.28 11.11 8.63
CA GLY A 508 -7.16 9.98 8.37
C GLY A 508 -7.07 9.54 6.92
N ALA A 509 -7.36 10.43 5.97
CA ALA A 509 -7.26 10.17 4.54
C ALA A 509 -6.75 11.39 3.77
N THR A 510 -5.86 11.17 2.81
CA THR A 510 -5.32 12.18 1.88
C THR A 510 -5.41 11.66 0.46
N PHE A 511 -5.95 12.46 -0.46
CA PHE A 511 -6.10 12.07 -1.85
C PHE A 511 -5.36 13.02 -2.79
N ALA A 512 -4.33 12.49 -3.45
CA ALA A 512 -3.63 13.11 -4.58
C ALA A 512 -4.29 12.63 -5.88
N SER A 513 -5.60 12.92 -6.04
CA SER A 513 -6.45 12.20 -7.00
C SER A 513 -7.54 13.09 -7.57
N SER A 514 -8.10 12.69 -8.70
CA SER A 514 -9.32 13.29 -9.25
C SER A 514 -10.51 12.36 -9.14
N GLU A 515 -11.72 12.91 -8.89
CA GLU A 515 -12.95 12.15 -8.72
C GLU A 515 -12.80 11.03 -7.67
N THR A 516 -12.17 11.41 -6.52
CA THR A 516 -11.87 10.48 -5.42
C THR A 516 -12.50 10.95 -4.12
N PHE A 517 -13.23 10.05 -3.44
CA PHE A 517 -14.12 10.41 -2.34
C PHE A 517 -13.97 9.47 -1.14
N LEU A 518 -14.10 10.06 0.07
CA LEU A 518 -14.33 9.34 1.32
C LEU A 518 -15.82 9.38 1.62
N GLU A 519 -16.45 8.21 1.77
CA GLU A 519 -17.89 8.10 1.94
C GLU A 519 -18.25 7.18 3.11
N ASP A 520 -19.40 7.40 3.74
CA ASP A 520 -20.01 6.49 4.71
C ASP A 520 -19.08 6.05 5.86
N SER A 521 -18.16 6.92 6.27
CA SER A 521 -17.00 6.56 7.10
C SER A 521 -17.09 7.16 8.52
N PHE A 522 -16.28 6.62 9.43
CA PHE A 522 -16.09 7.14 10.77
C PHE A 522 -14.62 7.47 11.01
N VAL A 523 -14.33 8.72 11.36
CA VAL A 523 -12.94 9.22 11.49
C VAL A 523 -12.74 9.83 12.87
N VAL A 524 -11.73 9.35 13.62
CA VAL A 524 -11.45 9.77 14.99
C VAL A 524 -10.05 10.37 15.06
N GLY A 525 -9.94 11.58 15.58
CA GLY A 525 -8.65 12.27 15.74
C GLY A 525 -7.81 11.68 16.87
N GLU A 526 -8.44 11.52 18.03
CA GLU A 526 -7.82 10.88 19.20
C GLU A 526 -8.83 10.01 19.94
N THR A 527 -8.48 8.75 20.11
CA THR A 527 -9.26 7.78 20.90
C THR A 527 -8.82 7.78 22.37
N ALA A 528 -9.36 6.90 23.20
CA ALA A 528 -8.89 6.71 24.56
C ALA A 528 -7.61 5.85 24.65
N ASN A 529 -7.15 5.25 23.55
CA ASN A 529 -5.85 4.61 23.47
C ASN A 529 -4.75 5.68 23.38
N PRO A 530 -3.96 5.93 24.43
CA PRO A 530 -2.96 7.00 24.41
C PRO A 530 -1.65 6.61 23.71
N GLY A 531 -1.52 5.36 23.25
CA GLY A 531 -0.26 4.80 22.81
C GLY A 531 0.78 4.69 23.95
N THR A 532 1.99 4.36 23.61
CA THR A 532 3.15 4.30 24.51
C THR A 532 4.22 5.27 23.98
N THR A 533 4.71 6.14 24.85
CA THR A 533 5.78 7.08 24.52
C THR A 533 7.12 6.48 24.98
N GLU A 534 8.05 6.36 24.09
CA GLU A 534 9.41 5.95 24.43
C GLU A 534 10.14 7.07 25.22
N SER A 535 11.14 6.69 26.00
CA SER A 535 11.85 7.63 26.89
C SER A 535 12.59 8.77 26.17
N TRP A 536 12.83 8.62 24.90
CA TRP A 536 13.51 9.56 24.02
C TRP A 536 12.55 10.34 23.10
N GLU A 537 11.25 9.99 23.08
CA GLU A 537 10.21 10.69 22.34
C GLU A 537 9.63 11.85 23.13
N GLU A 538 9.22 12.92 22.44
CA GLU A 538 8.43 13.98 23.03
C GLU A 538 6.98 13.54 23.14
N ALA A 539 6.44 13.53 24.36
CA ALA A 539 5.03 13.21 24.59
C ALA A 539 4.14 14.41 24.29
N GLY A 540 2.98 14.15 23.70
CA GLY A 540 1.94 15.12 23.47
C GLY A 540 1.16 15.50 24.72
N PHE A 541 0.07 16.23 24.53
CA PHE A 541 -0.79 16.69 25.61
C PHE A 541 -1.30 15.52 26.48
N GLY A 542 -1.14 15.64 27.79
CA GLY A 542 -1.54 14.61 28.74
C GLY A 542 -0.65 13.35 28.76
N GLY A 543 0.52 13.37 28.15
CA GLY A 543 1.44 12.23 28.07
C GLY A 543 1.10 11.21 26.98
N ARG A 544 0.27 11.59 26.00
CA ARG A 544 -0.10 10.77 24.86
C ARG A 544 1.08 10.63 23.89
N ALA A 545 1.27 9.46 23.30
CA ALA A 545 2.17 9.28 22.19
C ALA A 545 1.71 10.09 20.96
N LEU A 546 2.65 10.56 20.17
CA LEU A 546 2.40 11.36 18.97
C LEU A 546 2.68 10.55 17.70
N PRO A 547 1.89 10.72 16.64
CA PRO A 547 2.20 10.09 15.35
C PRO A 547 3.56 10.56 14.82
N LEU A 548 3.84 11.87 14.88
CA LEU A 548 5.12 12.48 14.50
C LEU A 548 5.78 13.06 15.75
N PHE A 549 6.46 12.23 16.52
CA PHE A 549 7.14 12.68 17.76
C PHE A 549 8.27 13.68 17.50
N TRP A 550 8.82 13.72 16.28
CA TRP A 550 9.82 14.69 15.82
C TRP A 550 9.22 16.04 15.38
N GLU A 551 7.89 16.10 15.17
CA GLU A 551 7.10 17.28 14.87
C GLU A 551 5.89 17.34 15.80
N PRO A 552 6.08 17.62 17.10
CA PRO A 552 5.04 17.50 18.10
C PRO A 552 3.89 18.50 17.92
N ASP A 553 4.09 19.56 17.14
CA ASP A 553 3.10 20.56 16.74
C ASP A 553 2.42 20.26 15.40
N ALA A 554 2.75 19.14 14.75
CA ALA A 554 2.11 18.72 13.50
C ALA A 554 0.58 18.64 13.68
N GLN A 555 -0.14 19.18 12.71
CA GLN A 555 -1.61 19.17 12.71
C GLN A 555 -2.16 17.73 12.61
N ILE A 556 -3.17 17.42 13.41
CA ILE A 556 -3.98 16.21 13.22
C ILE A 556 -5.18 16.54 12.34
N ILE A 557 -5.40 15.75 11.26
CA ILE A 557 -6.41 16.02 10.24
C ILE A 557 -7.25 14.75 10.01
N GLY A 558 -8.58 14.91 9.95
CA GLY A 558 -9.47 13.80 9.62
C GLY A 558 -9.46 13.50 8.12
N PHE A 559 -9.88 14.46 7.33
CA PHE A 559 -9.79 14.42 5.86
C PHE A 559 -8.91 15.56 5.36
N GLU A 560 -7.83 15.20 4.69
CA GLU A 560 -6.83 16.13 4.16
C GLU A 560 -7.03 16.31 2.66
N PHE A 561 -7.61 17.44 2.25
CA PHE A 561 -7.70 17.80 0.83
C PHE A 561 -6.30 18.00 0.25
N TYR A 562 -6.10 17.56 -0.99
CA TYR A 562 -4.83 17.74 -1.67
C TYR A 562 -5.04 18.04 -3.14
N ASP A 563 -4.51 17.25 -4.07
CA ASP A 563 -4.51 17.49 -5.51
C ASP A 563 -5.78 16.92 -6.17
N GLY A 564 -6.23 17.55 -7.27
CA GLY A 564 -7.42 17.13 -8.00
C GLY A 564 -8.75 17.46 -7.31
N ARG A 565 -9.86 16.98 -7.88
CA ARG A 565 -11.19 17.11 -7.30
C ARG A 565 -11.47 15.98 -6.33
N VAL A 566 -11.43 16.28 -5.05
CA VAL A 566 -11.64 15.33 -3.96
C VAL A 566 -12.75 15.80 -3.01
N GLY A 567 -13.35 14.88 -2.27
CA GLY A 567 -14.42 15.24 -1.35
C GLY A 567 -14.70 14.20 -0.29
N VAL A 568 -15.49 14.60 0.69
CA VAL A 568 -15.96 13.74 1.78
C VAL A 568 -17.46 13.89 1.96
N SER A 569 -18.16 12.77 2.14
CA SER A 569 -19.61 12.76 2.31
C SER A 569 -20.08 11.68 3.29
N ASN A 570 -21.25 11.92 3.91
CA ASN A 570 -21.92 11.01 4.85
C ASN A 570 -20.94 10.39 5.86
N THR A 571 -20.10 11.23 6.45
CA THR A 571 -18.99 10.81 7.32
C THR A 571 -19.08 11.50 8.67
N THR A 572 -18.87 10.74 9.75
CA THR A 572 -18.82 11.24 11.11
C THR A 572 -17.38 11.42 11.57
N PHE A 573 -17.07 12.60 12.11
CA PHE A 573 -15.78 12.94 12.69
C PHE A 573 -15.87 13.11 14.19
N ALA A 574 -14.95 12.50 14.95
CA ALA A 574 -14.94 12.58 16.42
C ALA A 574 -13.54 12.91 16.95
N GLY A 575 -13.46 13.66 18.06
CA GLY A 575 -12.23 13.84 18.82
C GLY A 575 -11.13 14.67 18.16
N PHE A 576 -11.46 15.57 17.22
CA PHE A 576 -10.49 16.49 16.60
C PHE A 576 -10.36 17.78 17.43
N ASN A 577 -9.67 17.71 18.54
CA ASN A 577 -9.51 18.85 19.47
C ASN A 577 -8.11 19.43 19.43
N SER A 578 -7.98 20.71 19.05
CA SER A 578 -6.73 21.46 19.23
C SER A 578 -6.36 21.57 20.70
N ASN A 579 -5.10 21.48 21.02
CA ASN A 579 -4.58 21.65 22.37
C ASN A 579 -3.44 22.66 22.42
N THR A 580 -2.74 22.77 23.53
CA THR A 580 -1.64 23.73 23.69
C THR A 580 -0.38 23.36 22.91
N THR A 581 -0.29 22.11 22.44
CA THR A 581 0.89 21.61 21.70
C THR A 581 0.66 21.69 20.19
N ARG A 582 -0.54 21.30 19.71
CA ARG A 582 -0.82 21.18 18.29
C ARG A 582 -2.24 21.56 17.90
N PRO A 583 -2.48 22.04 16.66
CA PRO A 583 -3.81 22.20 16.10
C PRO A 583 -4.40 20.85 15.67
N ALA A 584 -5.75 20.79 15.61
CA ALA A 584 -6.47 19.68 15.02
C ALA A 584 -7.73 20.19 14.31
N GLY A 585 -8.12 19.52 13.23
CA GLY A 585 -9.36 19.78 12.50
C GLY A 585 -9.85 18.53 11.79
N ALA A 586 -11.15 18.27 11.82
CA ALA A 586 -11.75 17.18 11.05
C ALA A 586 -11.46 17.31 9.55
N LEU A 587 -11.50 18.56 9.04
CA LEU A 587 -11.17 18.89 7.66
C LEU A 587 -9.95 19.83 7.63
N GLY A 588 -9.03 19.57 6.71
CA GLY A 588 -7.83 20.37 6.49
C GLY A 588 -7.27 20.22 5.08
N TYR A 589 -6.16 20.85 4.81
CA TYR A 589 -5.40 20.71 3.56
C TYR A 589 -3.98 20.27 3.86
N LEU A 590 -3.40 19.49 2.95
CA LEU A 590 -1.97 19.22 2.96
C LEU A 590 -1.20 20.55 2.93
N ALA A 591 -0.24 20.72 3.82
CA ALA A 591 0.64 21.88 3.91
C ALA A 591 2.04 21.47 4.40
N PRO A 592 3.12 22.06 3.83
CA PRO A 592 3.10 23.00 2.69
C PRO A 592 2.73 22.29 1.37
N ASN A 593 2.03 22.99 0.48
CA ASN A 593 1.60 22.45 -0.81
C ASN A 593 1.82 23.42 -1.95
N ALA A 594 2.65 23.05 -2.93
CA ALA A 594 2.87 23.80 -4.15
C ALA A 594 1.94 23.39 -5.31
N PHE A 595 1.24 22.24 -5.19
CA PHE A 595 0.41 21.69 -6.26
C PHE A 595 -0.97 22.34 -6.33
N ASN A 596 -1.60 22.24 -7.50
CA ASN A 596 -2.89 22.85 -7.78
C ASN A 596 -4.00 22.28 -6.90
N ILE A 597 -4.79 23.17 -6.30
CA ILE A 597 -6.00 22.85 -5.56
C ILE A 597 -7.21 23.00 -6.49
N HIS A 598 -8.12 22.02 -6.49
CA HIS A 598 -9.35 22.09 -7.26
C HIS A 598 -10.44 22.83 -6.47
N PRO A 599 -11.00 23.95 -6.97
CA PRO A 599 -12.00 24.74 -6.23
C PRO A 599 -13.36 24.05 -6.11
N GLY A 600 -13.55 22.91 -6.75
CA GLY A 600 -14.69 22.01 -6.62
C GLY A 600 -14.55 20.94 -5.54
N ASN A 601 -13.52 21.00 -4.71
CA ASN A 601 -13.41 20.19 -3.51
C ASN A 601 -14.60 20.42 -2.60
N PHE A 602 -15.12 19.36 -1.94
CA PHE A 602 -16.37 19.50 -1.19
C PHE A 602 -16.46 18.64 0.07
N ALA A 603 -17.32 19.10 0.97
CA ALA A 603 -17.80 18.39 2.15
C ALA A 603 -19.33 18.38 2.12
N LYS A 604 -19.95 17.26 2.49
CA LYS A 604 -21.39 17.08 2.41
C LYS A 604 -21.89 16.02 3.41
N ASP A 605 -23.05 16.26 4.05
CA ASP A 605 -23.70 15.32 4.99
C ASP A 605 -22.75 14.85 6.09
N LEU A 606 -22.07 15.79 6.79
CA LEU A 606 -21.09 15.49 7.82
C LEU A 606 -21.64 15.65 9.22
N GLU A 607 -21.24 14.76 10.13
CA GLU A 607 -21.48 14.86 11.56
C GLU A 607 -20.16 15.07 12.33
N PHE A 608 -20.22 15.87 13.42
CA PHE A 608 -19.06 16.19 14.24
C PHE A 608 -19.37 15.97 15.72
N ILE A 609 -18.64 15.05 16.35
CA ILE A 609 -18.76 14.71 17.75
C ILE A 609 -17.51 15.23 18.49
N ASP A 610 -17.67 16.22 19.34
CA ASP A 610 -16.58 16.82 20.12
C ASP A 610 -15.33 17.11 19.25
N SER A 611 -15.55 17.89 18.16
CA SER A 611 -14.53 18.11 17.14
C SER A 611 -14.49 19.55 16.66
N ASN A 612 -13.29 20.09 16.50
CA ASN A 612 -13.05 21.24 15.63
C ASN A 612 -13.29 20.81 14.18
N ARG A 613 -14.28 21.41 13.52
CA ARG A 613 -14.71 20.97 12.17
C ARG A 613 -13.66 21.19 11.10
N VAL A 614 -12.93 22.31 11.21
CA VAL A 614 -11.93 22.74 10.21
C VAL A 614 -10.72 23.34 10.92
N TYR A 615 -9.54 23.07 10.39
CA TYR A 615 -8.36 23.88 10.67
C TYR A 615 -7.51 23.94 9.41
N LEU A 616 -7.26 25.15 8.88
CA LEU A 616 -6.37 25.38 7.76
C LEU A 616 -5.06 25.97 8.26
N ALA A 617 -3.94 25.27 8.02
CA ALA A 617 -2.63 25.85 8.26
C ALA A 617 -2.48 27.14 7.47
N ALA A 618 -1.80 28.13 8.06
CA ALA A 618 -1.57 29.44 7.41
C ALA A 618 -0.90 29.23 6.04
N PRO A 619 -1.36 29.94 5.00
CA PRO A 619 -0.77 29.79 3.68
C PRO A 619 0.70 30.19 3.68
N GLU A 620 1.56 29.33 3.16
CA GLU A 620 2.97 29.61 2.97
C GLU A 620 3.20 30.37 1.66
N THR A 621 3.88 31.51 1.75
CA THR A 621 4.21 32.33 0.55
C THR A 621 5.16 31.57 -0.36
N GLY A 622 4.80 31.43 -1.63
CA GLY A 622 5.58 30.69 -2.60
C GLY A 622 5.08 29.26 -2.82
N MET A 623 4.13 28.79 -2.01
CA MET A 623 3.42 27.54 -2.19
C MET A 623 2.04 27.85 -2.81
N ASP A 624 1.90 27.67 -4.13
CA ASP A 624 0.71 28.12 -4.87
C ASP A 624 -0.56 27.37 -4.43
N GLY A 625 -0.46 26.09 -4.06
CA GLY A 625 -1.55 25.31 -3.51
C GLY A 625 -2.01 25.85 -2.15
N ASP A 626 -1.08 26.18 -1.26
CA ASP A 626 -1.40 26.79 0.04
C ASP A 626 -2.19 28.08 -0.10
N MET A 627 -1.80 28.90 -1.08
CA MET A 627 -2.45 30.17 -1.38
C MET A 627 -3.83 29.97 -2.03
N SER A 628 -4.19 28.75 -2.44
CA SER A 628 -5.39 28.44 -3.24
C SER A 628 -6.45 27.61 -2.50
N LYS A 629 -6.26 27.30 -1.21
CA LYS A 629 -7.11 26.40 -0.41
C LYS A 629 -8.56 26.88 -0.33
N VAL A 630 -9.49 26.15 -0.95
CA VAL A 630 -10.94 26.40 -0.92
C VAL A 630 -11.69 25.08 -1.07
N PHE A 631 -12.71 24.83 -0.26
CA PHE A 631 -13.68 23.75 -0.48
C PHE A 631 -15.12 24.22 -0.25
N ALA A 632 -16.09 23.51 -0.82
CA ALA A 632 -17.51 23.80 -0.71
C ALA A 632 -18.15 23.00 0.43
N ASP A 633 -18.91 23.66 1.29
CA ASP A 633 -19.88 23.04 2.19
C ASP A 633 -21.22 22.95 1.45
N VAL A 634 -21.51 21.76 0.88
CA VAL A 634 -22.60 21.61 -0.09
C VAL A 634 -23.97 21.80 0.56
N ASP A 635 -24.15 21.23 1.75
CA ASP A 635 -25.44 21.16 2.47
C ASP A 635 -25.50 22.01 3.73
N GLY A 636 -24.38 22.56 4.16
CA GLY A 636 -24.27 23.37 5.38
C GLY A 636 -23.90 22.57 6.64
N SER A 637 -23.56 21.31 6.52
CA SER A 637 -23.16 20.47 7.67
C SER A 637 -21.89 20.96 8.36
N VAL A 638 -20.99 21.61 7.63
CA VAL A 638 -19.76 22.20 8.17
C VAL A 638 -19.98 23.61 8.73
N THR A 639 -20.51 24.51 7.93
CA THR A 639 -20.55 25.96 8.21
C THR A 639 -21.86 26.42 8.83
N GLY A 640 -22.92 25.62 8.71
CA GLY A 640 -24.31 25.98 9.02
C GLY A 640 -25.05 26.66 7.86
N THR A 641 -24.41 26.80 6.69
CA THR A 641 -25.00 27.47 5.52
C THR A 641 -24.70 26.65 4.26
N ALA A 642 -25.74 26.09 3.67
CA ALA A 642 -25.61 25.31 2.42
C ALA A 642 -25.02 26.16 1.28
N GLY A 643 -24.06 25.59 0.56
CA GLY A 643 -23.36 26.23 -0.53
C GLY A 643 -22.27 27.21 -0.14
N ALA A 644 -22.06 27.47 1.15
CA ALA A 644 -20.94 28.28 1.63
C ALA A 644 -19.59 27.62 1.24
N LYS A 645 -18.54 28.44 1.18
CA LYS A 645 -17.18 27.99 0.90
C LYS A 645 -16.29 28.27 2.11
N VAL A 646 -15.40 27.36 2.42
CA VAL A 646 -14.33 27.58 3.40
C VAL A 646 -13.06 27.90 2.63
N ALA A 647 -12.44 29.03 2.89
CA ALA A 647 -11.26 29.54 2.21
C ALA A 647 -10.12 29.84 3.19
N ALA A 648 -8.88 29.62 2.79
CA ALA A 648 -7.71 30.03 3.55
C ALA A 648 -7.68 31.55 3.80
N ASP A 649 -6.95 31.97 4.82
CA ASP A 649 -6.70 33.38 5.14
C ASP A 649 -5.71 34.00 4.14
N ASN A 650 -6.15 34.09 2.88
CA ASN A 650 -5.43 34.73 1.79
C ASN A 650 -6.30 35.88 1.22
N PRO A 651 -5.89 37.15 1.31
CA PRO A 651 -6.67 38.28 0.82
C PRO A 651 -7.11 38.15 -0.64
N PHE A 652 -6.35 37.44 -1.46
CA PHE A 652 -6.69 37.20 -2.87
C PHE A 652 -7.94 36.31 -3.05
N LEU A 653 -8.23 35.44 -2.10
CA LEU A 653 -9.43 34.58 -2.07
C LEU A 653 -10.62 35.26 -1.38
N LEU A 654 -10.43 36.37 -0.66
CA LEU A 654 -11.43 36.97 0.19
C LEU A 654 -12.15 38.13 -0.49
N ASN A 655 -13.39 38.38 -0.06
CA ASN A 655 -14.18 39.53 -0.42
C ASN A 655 -15.04 39.98 0.79
N PRO A 656 -15.78 41.10 0.71
CA PRO A 656 -16.59 41.58 1.84
C PRO A 656 -17.67 40.59 2.36
N GLY A 657 -17.98 39.54 1.62
CA GLY A 657 -18.90 38.50 2.04
C GLY A 657 -18.26 37.35 2.82
N CYS A 658 -16.95 37.40 3.09
CA CYS A 658 -16.22 36.40 3.85
C CYS A 658 -16.14 36.78 5.34
N ALA A 659 -16.37 35.82 6.22
CA ALA A 659 -16.30 35.97 7.67
C ALA A 659 -15.22 35.05 8.27
N LEU A 660 -14.27 35.65 8.99
CA LEU A 660 -13.22 34.90 9.71
C LEU A 660 -13.82 33.98 10.76
N ARG A 661 -13.37 32.75 10.78
CA ARG A 661 -13.59 31.75 11.86
C ARG A 661 -12.26 31.50 12.55
N GLY A 662 -11.97 32.27 13.61
CA GLY A 662 -10.66 32.22 14.30
C GLY A 662 -10.21 30.80 14.70
N PRO A 663 -11.07 29.96 15.32
CA PRO A 663 -10.69 28.59 15.68
C PRO A 663 -10.36 27.69 14.48
N TRP A 664 -10.81 28.05 13.27
CA TRP A 664 -10.55 27.30 12.03
C TRP A 664 -9.33 27.81 11.28
N ASN A 665 -8.82 28.96 11.65
CA ASN A 665 -7.82 29.71 10.89
C ASN A 665 -8.23 29.87 9.40
N ALA A 666 -9.53 30.10 9.16
CA ALA A 666 -10.15 30.11 7.86
C ALA A 666 -11.32 31.09 7.78
N HIS A 667 -11.73 31.41 6.57
CA HIS A 667 -12.89 32.25 6.29
C HIS A 667 -14.05 31.43 5.72
N VAL A 668 -15.27 31.79 6.10
CA VAL A 668 -16.51 31.29 5.47
C VAL A 668 -17.01 32.36 4.51
N CYS A 669 -17.10 32.02 3.24
CA CYS A 669 -17.42 32.90 2.12
C CYS A 669 -18.68 32.45 1.38
N SER A 670 -19.41 33.43 0.82
CA SER A 670 -20.58 33.15 -0.05
C SER A 670 -20.23 33.17 -1.56
N SER A 671 -18.99 33.49 -1.90
CA SER A 671 -18.52 33.53 -3.29
C SER A 671 -18.37 32.17 -3.90
N ASP A 672 -18.58 32.09 -5.22
CA ASP A 672 -18.07 30.98 -6.01
C ASP A 672 -16.58 31.17 -6.29
N TYR A 673 -15.93 30.05 -6.62
CA TYR A 673 -14.52 30.00 -6.98
C TYR A 673 -14.32 29.20 -8.26
N ALA A 674 -13.28 29.54 -9.02
CA ALA A 674 -12.87 28.83 -10.22
C ALA A 674 -11.34 28.65 -10.20
N SER A 675 -10.81 27.71 -10.96
CA SER A 675 -9.37 27.57 -11.14
C SER A 675 -8.94 28.28 -12.43
N LEU A 676 -7.85 29.04 -12.33
CA LEU A 676 -7.20 29.70 -13.46
C LEU A 676 -5.78 29.14 -13.63
N MET A 677 -5.49 28.67 -14.83
CA MET A 677 -4.13 28.38 -15.25
C MET A 677 -3.66 29.46 -16.22
N VAL A 678 -2.46 29.95 -16.00
CA VAL A 678 -1.73 30.85 -16.90
C VAL A 678 -0.45 30.14 -17.34
N GLY A 679 -0.27 29.97 -18.63
CA GLY A 679 0.88 29.24 -19.17
C GLY A 679 1.38 29.77 -20.50
N THR A 680 2.43 29.14 -21.01
CA THR A 680 2.97 29.36 -22.35
C THR A 680 2.60 28.23 -23.29
N LEU A 681 2.77 28.45 -24.59
CA LEU A 681 2.63 27.41 -25.61
C LEU A 681 3.99 26.81 -25.98
N THR A 682 3.98 25.61 -26.53
CA THR A 682 5.18 24.93 -27.03
C THR A 682 6.05 25.84 -27.91
N GLY A 683 7.35 25.89 -27.66
CA GLY A 683 8.33 26.70 -28.34
C GLY A 683 8.55 28.07 -27.71
N GLU A 684 7.91 28.39 -26.60
CA GLU A 684 8.25 29.54 -25.77
C GLU A 684 9.32 29.13 -24.75
N GLU A 685 10.45 29.82 -24.73
CA GLU A 685 11.58 29.49 -23.84
C GLU A 685 11.60 30.33 -22.56
N ASN A 686 10.84 31.43 -22.52
CA ASN A 686 10.86 32.32 -21.39
C ASN A 686 10.13 31.76 -20.19
N ASP A 687 10.78 31.82 -19.03
CA ASP A 687 10.15 31.60 -17.75
C ASP A 687 9.15 32.71 -17.44
N ILE A 688 7.91 32.35 -17.14
CA ILE A 688 6.84 33.29 -16.79
C ILE A 688 6.77 33.61 -15.30
N LYS A 689 7.45 32.80 -14.47
CA LYS A 689 7.41 32.92 -13.01
C LYS A 689 8.57 33.77 -12.45
N PRO A 690 8.38 34.51 -11.36
CA PRO A 690 7.09 34.68 -10.63
C PRO A 690 6.05 35.40 -11.48
N LEU A 691 4.82 34.86 -11.43
CA LEU A 691 3.65 35.45 -12.10
C LEU A 691 2.83 36.24 -11.08
N THR A 692 2.46 37.47 -11.36
CA THR A 692 1.59 38.24 -10.48
C THR A 692 0.20 38.38 -11.08
N LEU A 693 -0.81 38.10 -10.25
CA LEU A 693 -2.21 38.40 -10.54
C LEU A 693 -2.68 39.50 -9.59
N GLU A 694 -3.19 40.59 -10.19
CA GLU A 694 -3.80 41.71 -9.45
C GLU A 694 -5.30 41.75 -9.78
N ARG A 695 -6.14 41.50 -8.77
CA ARG A 695 -7.60 41.58 -8.90
C ARG A 695 -8.01 43.07 -8.93
N ALA A 696 -9.08 43.41 -9.63
CA ALA A 696 -9.54 44.81 -9.86
C ALA A 696 -9.75 45.65 -8.57
N ASP A 697 -9.90 45.01 -7.41
CA ASP A 697 -9.99 45.68 -6.09
C ASP A 697 -8.64 45.86 -5.39
N GLY A 698 -7.55 45.51 -6.04
CA GLY A 698 -6.17 45.68 -5.58
C GLY A 698 -5.60 44.48 -4.81
N ALA A 699 -6.38 43.40 -4.62
CA ALA A 699 -5.84 42.17 -4.05
C ALA A 699 -4.86 41.50 -5.02
N THR A 700 -3.69 41.11 -4.53
CA THR A 700 -2.61 40.57 -5.37
C THR A 700 -2.19 39.18 -4.87
N GLN A 701 -1.77 38.34 -5.82
CA GLN A 701 -1.10 37.07 -5.53
C GLN A 701 0.06 36.88 -6.49
N THR A 702 1.19 36.41 -5.94
CA THR A 702 2.35 36.01 -6.74
C THR A 702 2.39 34.49 -6.78
N LEU A 703 2.47 33.93 -7.99
CA LEU A 703 2.51 32.48 -8.24
C LEU A 703 3.96 32.11 -8.59
N MET A 704 4.45 31.09 -7.93
CA MET A 704 5.80 30.55 -8.12
C MET A 704 5.80 29.29 -9.00
N GLY A 705 4.63 28.68 -9.20
CA GLY A 705 4.46 27.37 -9.85
C GLY A 705 4.99 26.23 -9.02
N CYS A 706 4.56 25.01 -9.37
CA CYS A 706 5.10 23.79 -8.77
C CYS A 706 6.27 23.25 -9.59
N CYS A 707 7.18 22.63 -8.87
CA CYS A 707 8.26 21.80 -9.41
C CYS A 707 9.14 22.57 -10.42
N ASP A 708 9.69 21.90 -11.38
CA ASP A 708 10.59 22.51 -12.38
C ASP A 708 9.85 23.13 -13.58
N ASP A 709 8.50 23.12 -13.59
CA ASP A 709 7.74 23.72 -14.69
C ASP A 709 7.60 25.22 -14.51
N SER A 710 8.48 25.97 -15.16
CA SER A 710 8.45 27.43 -15.21
C SER A 710 7.44 28.01 -16.20
N LYS A 711 6.69 27.17 -16.90
CA LYS A 711 5.84 27.55 -18.04
C LYS A 711 4.36 27.61 -17.73
N GLU A 712 3.95 27.11 -16.58
CA GLU A 712 2.57 27.12 -16.11
C GLU A 712 2.47 27.51 -14.64
N ALA A 713 1.41 28.21 -14.27
CA ALA A 713 1.06 28.53 -12.90
C ALA A 713 -0.46 28.41 -12.73
N HIS A 714 -0.87 27.86 -11.61
CA HIS A 714 -2.27 27.58 -11.29
C HIS A 714 -2.68 28.29 -10.01
N THR A 715 -3.92 28.78 -9.96
CA THR A 715 -4.49 29.33 -8.73
C THR A 715 -6.00 29.27 -8.71
N THR A 716 -6.57 29.34 -7.53
CA THR A 716 -8.00 29.59 -7.31
C THR A 716 -8.29 31.08 -7.37
N ILE A 717 -9.34 31.45 -8.10
CA ILE A 717 -9.80 32.83 -8.28
C ILE A 717 -11.27 33.00 -7.90
N ILE A 718 -11.67 34.23 -7.57
CA ILE A 718 -13.08 34.60 -7.49
C ILE A 718 -13.54 34.95 -8.91
N PRO A 719 -14.48 34.21 -9.50
CA PRO A 719 -14.94 34.52 -10.86
C PRO A 719 -15.75 35.80 -10.95
N ASN A 720 -16.10 36.21 -12.15
CA ASN A 720 -16.81 37.45 -12.48
C ASN A 720 -16.03 38.71 -12.06
N ARG A 721 -14.70 38.68 -12.24
CA ARG A 721 -13.76 39.74 -11.91
C ARG A 721 -12.73 39.91 -13.03
N THR A 722 -12.08 41.07 -13.02
CA THR A 722 -10.94 41.39 -13.88
C THR A 722 -9.64 41.19 -13.11
N TYR A 723 -8.66 40.60 -13.76
CA TYR A 723 -7.34 40.33 -13.22
C TYR A 723 -6.28 40.85 -14.18
N LYS A 724 -5.35 41.67 -13.66
CA LYS A 724 -4.16 42.07 -14.41
C LYS A 724 -3.07 41.04 -14.22
N VAL A 725 -2.48 40.55 -15.32
CA VAL A 725 -1.45 39.53 -15.33
C VAL A 725 -0.09 40.18 -15.56
N GLY A 726 0.80 40.01 -14.60
CA GLY A 726 2.20 40.43 -14.68
C GLY A 726 3.12 39.23 -14.84
N PHE A 727 3.83 39.17 -15.95
CA PHE A 727 4.79 38.11 -16.23
C PHE A 727 6.21 38.56 -15.87
N ASN A 728 7.02 37.60 -15.36
CA ASN A 728 8.44 37.84 -15.28
C ASN A 728 9.04 37.98 -16.69
N GLY A 729 9.73 39.12 -16.94
CA GLY A 729 10.27 39.41 -18.27
C GLY A 729 9.26 39.94 -19.29
N GLY A 730 7.99 40.19 -18.88
CA GLY A 730 6.92 40.72 -19.75
C GLY A 730 6.08 39.64 -20.41
N THR A 731 4.98 40.04 -21.08
CA THR A 731 4.03 39.09 -21.68
C THR A 731 4.72 38.22 -22.74
N PRO A 732 4.63 36.87 -22.62
CA PRO A 732 5.25 35.98 -23.59
C PRO A 732 4.73 36.14 -25.01
N ALA A 733 5.51 35.76 -26.00
CA ALA A 733 5.08 35.78 -27.39
C ALA A 733 3.89 34.85 -27.64
N ARG A 734 3.77 33.80 -26.88
CA ARG A 734 2.73 32.76 -26.98
C ARG A 734 2.23 32.39 -25.61
N SER A 735 1.00 32.76 -25.25
CA SER A 735 0.38 32.51 -23.93
C SER A 735 -0.85 31.61 -24.03
N ARG A 736 -1.13 30.88 -22.95
CA ARG A 736 -2.28 30.01 -22.80
C ARG A 736 -2.98 30.34 -21.48
N PHE A 737 -4.30 30.44 -21.51
CA PHE A 737 -5.15 30.65 -20.32
C PHE A 737 -6.23 29.61 -20.28
N VAL A 738 -6.39 28.94 -19.14
CA VAL A 738 -7.44 27.95 -18.97
C VAL A 738 -8.23 28.25 -17.70
N LEU A 739 -9.55 28.26 -17.83
CA LEU A 739 -10.50 28.43 -16.75
C LEU A 739 -11.20 27.08 -16.51
N TRP A 740 -11.01 26.48 -15.34
CA TRP A 740 -11.73 25.31 -14.89
C TRP A 740 -12.76 25.65 -13.82
N ASN A 741 -13.78 24.79 -13.69
CA ASN A 741 -14.90 24.98 -12.76
C ASN A 741 -15.56 26.35 -12.92
N GLY A 742 -15.55 26.86 -14.15
CA GLY A 742 -16.03 28.19 -14.51
C GLY A 742 -17.44 28.23 -15.09
N ARG A 743 -18.23 27.15 -15.03
CA ARG A 743 -19.56 27.08 -15.63
C ARG A 743 -20.48 28.19 -15.11
N GLY A 744 -21.03 28.99 -16.04
CA GLY A 744 -21.87 30.13 -15.69
C GLY A 744 -21.08 31.37 -15.26
N HIS A 745 -19.76 31.32 -15.21
CA HIS A 745 -18.89 32.39 -14.77
C HIS A 745 -17.99 32.89 -15.89
N TRP A 746 -17.35 34.02 -15.65
CA TRP A 746 -16.35 34.60 -16.56
C TRP A 746 -15.17 35.14 -15.76
N VAL A 747 -14.04 35.32 -16.42
CA VAL A 747 -12.89 36.11 -15.95
C VAL A 747 -12.39 36.97 -17.07
N GLU A 748 -12.01 38.21 -16.76
CA GLU A 748 -11.33 39.10 -17.70
C GLU A 748 -9.86 39.22 -17.30
N LEU A 749 -8.97 38.86 -18.21
CA LEU A 749 -7.53 38.95 -18.05
C LEU A 749 -7.01 40.15 -18.80
N VAL A 750 -6.23 41.00 -18.14
CA VAL A 750 -5.59 42.18 -18.72
C VAL A 750 -4.10 41.92 -18.81
N LEU A 751 -3.59 41.94 -20.05
CA LEU A 751 -2.22 41.59 -20.38
C LEU A 751 -1.51 42.82 -20.94
N PRO A 752 -0.40 43.30 -20.36
CA PRO A 752 0.42 44.34 -20.96
C PRO A 752 0.97 43.91 -22.33
N MET A 753 0.66 44.65 -23.39
CA MET A 753 1.10 44.34 -24.76
C MET A 753 1.34 45.61 -25.57
N ASP A 754 2.58 45.78 -26.08
CA ASP A 754 2.96 46.96 -26.87
C ASP A 754 2.30 47.05 -28.25
N ALA A 755 1.82 45.93 -28.77
CA ALA A 755 1.13 45.79 -30.06
C ALA A 755 -0.07 44.86 -29.96
N ALA A 756 -1.03 45.04 -30.88
CA ALA A 756 -2.17 44.13 -30.99
C ALA A 756 -1.71 42.69 -31.22
N PRO A 757 -2.42 41.69 -30.63
CA PRO A 757 -2.09 40.27 -30.86
C PRO A 757 -2.27 39.93 -32.35
N THR A 758 -1.39 39.07 -32.85
CA THR A 758 -1.51 38.55 -34.21
C THR A 758 -2.62 37.46 -34.29
N GLN A 759 -2.84 36.76 -33.18
CA GLN A 759 -3.88 35.75 -33.12
C GLN A 759 -4.39 35.59 -31.68
N VAL A 760 -5.71 35.52 -31.51
CA VAL A 760 -6.37 35.08 -30.29
C VAL A 760 -7.35 33.96 -30.65
N THR A 761 -7.22 32.81 -30.04
CA THR A 761 -8.06 31.66 -30.35
C THR A 761 -8.72 31.06 -29.10
N ARG A 762 -9.88 30.49 -29.30
CA ARG A 762 -10.58 29.63 -28.36
C ARG A 762 -10.59 28.19 -28.91
N TRP A 763 -10.00 27.25 -28.25
CA TRP A 763 -9.89 25.86 -28.73
C TRP A 763 -9.31 25.79 -30.16
N GLY A 764 -8.32 26.62 -30.45
CA GLY A 764 -7.71 26.73 -31.78
C GLY A 764 -8.56 27.46 -32.84
N GLN A 765 -9.79 27.88 -32.53
CA GLN A 765 -10.62 28.68 -33.46
C GLN A 765 -10.49 30.18 -33.14
N PRO A 766 -10.51 31.06 -34.16
CA PRO A 766 -10.39 32.49 -33.95
C PRO A 766 -11.42 33.04 -32.96
N LEU A 767 -10.95 33.78 -31.96
CA LEU A 767 -11.82 34.43 -30.99
C LEU A 767 -12.34 35.76 -31.52
N THR A 768 -13.57 36.14 -31.16
CA THR A 768 -14.20 37.40 -31.57
C THR A 768 -13.45 38.59 -30.99
N SER A 769 -12.99 39.51 -31.85
CA SER A 769 -12.51 40.82 -31.45
C SER A 769 -13.68 41.81 -31.34
N VAL A 770 -13.68 42.64 -30.30
CA VAL A 770 -14.67 43.71 -30.13
C VAL A 770 -13.99 45.08 -30.18
N THR A 771 -14.76 46.15 -30.30
CA THR A 771 -14.24 47.50 -30.59
C THR A 771 -14.07 48.37 -29.36
N SER A 772 -14.50 47.89 -28.15
CA SER A 772 -14.39 48.67 -26.91
C SER A 772 -14.53 47.79 -25.69
N LEU A 773 -14.08 48.30 -24.52
CA LEU A 773 -14.31 47.65 -23.24
C LEU A 773 -15.80 47.48 -22.93
N SER A 774 -16.65 48.46 -23.27
CA SER A 774 -18.09 48.36 -23.07
C SER A 774 -18.72 47.22 -23.91
N ALA A 775 -18.24 47.05 -25.13
CA ALA A 775 -18.64 45.95 -25.98
C ALA A 775 -18.16 44.60 -25.44
N LEU A 776 -16.94 44.51 -24.87
CA LEU A 776 -16.40 43.31 -24.22
C LEU A 776 -17.23 42.95 -22.97
N ALA A 777 -17.51 43.92 -22.11
CA ALA A 777 -18.27 43.74 -20.89
C ALA A 777 -19.69 43.18 -21.16
N SER A 778 -20.33 43.63 -22.26
CA SER A 778 -21.70 43.23 -22.62
C SER A 778 -21.80 41.80 -23.19
N ARG A 779 -20.68 41.16 -23.51
CA ARG A 779 -20.68 39.79 -24.04
C ARG A 779 -20.94 38.75 -22.98
N THR A 780 -21.68 37.72 -23.35
CA THR A 780 -21.89 36.52 -22.51
C THR A 780 -20.97 35.38 -22.84
N ASP A 781 -20.24 35.44 -23.95
CA ASP A 781 -19.24 34.51 -24.42
C ASP A 781 -17.83 35.09 -24.39
N SER A 782 -16.83 34.25 -24.64
CA SER A 782 -15.42 34.68 -24.70
C SER A 782 -15.20 35.59 -25.89
N ALA A 783 -14.42 36.67 -25.67
CA ALA A 783 -14.04 37.68 -26.66
C ALA A 783 -12.80 38.43 -26.19
N TYR A 784 -12.23 39.26 -27.06
CA TYR A 784 -11.12 40.11 -26.67
C TYR A 784 -11.22 41.53 -27.24
N PHE A 785 -10.53 42.46 -26.59
CA PHE A 785 -10.34 43.85 -27.03
C PHE A 785 -8.88 44.26 -26.79
N TYR A 786 -8.26 44.87 -27.79
CA TYR A 786 -6.94 45.48 -27.64
C TYR A 786 -7.05 47.00 -27.53
N ASP A 787 -6.63 47.52 -26.37
CA ASP A 787 -6.52 48.95 -26.14
C ASP A 787 -5.15 49.48 -26.58
N ALA A 788 -5.10 50.13 -27.74
CA ALA A 788 -3.87 50.66 -28.30
C ALA A 788 -3.31 51.85 -27.52
N ILE A 789 -4.14 52.55 -26.74
CA ILE A 789 -3.73 53.71 -25.94
C ILE A 789 -3.10 53.24 -24.62
N ALA A 790 -3.78 52.31 -23.92
CA ALA A 790 -3.29 51.73 -22.69
C ALA A 790 -2.19 50.69 -22.92
N LYS A 791 -2.06 50.17 -24.16
CA LYS A 791 -1.18 49.05 -24.53
C LYS A 791 -1.55 47.78 -23.71
N GLU A 792 -2.81 47.47 -23.63
CA GLU A 792 -3.36 46.38 -22.87
C GLU A 792 -4.28 45.51 -23.76
N LEU A 793 -4.11 44.18 -23.66
CA LEU A 793 -5.02 43.22 -24.23
C LEU A 793 -5.98 42.76 -23.13
N HIS A 794 -7.27 42.98 -23.36
CA HIS A 794 -8.34 42.50 -22.51
C HIS A 794 -8.94 41.20 -23.11
N VAL A 795 -8.84 40.09 -22.39
CA VAL A 795 -9.36 38.81 -22.82
C VAL A 795 -10.43 38.33 -21.83
N LYS A 796 -11.67 38.29 -22.27
CA LYS A 796 -12.75 37.70 -21.50
C LYS A 796 -12.84 36.23 -21.81
N VAL A 797 -12.56 35.41 -20.80
CA VAL A 797 -12.73 33.95 -20.79
C VAL A 797 -14.05 33.64 -20.10
N SER A 798 -14.98 32.98 -20.78
CA SER A 798 -16.33 32.75 -20.30
C SER A 798 -16.67 31.24 -20.30
N GLY A 799 -16.95 30.69 -19.14
CA GLY A 799 -17.47 29.33 -18.94
C GLY A 799 -18.96 29.16 -19.18
N ALA A 800 -19.59 30.07 -19.95
CA ALA A 800 -21.04 30.05 -20.21
C ALA A 800 -21.56 28.74 -20.81
N ARG A 801 -20.70 27.97 -21.50
CA ARG A 801 -21.07 26.75 -22.23
C ARG A 801 -20.30 25.50 -21.78
N SER A 802 -19.24 25.66 -21.02
CA SER A 802 -18.32 24.59 -20.63
C SER A 802 -17.75 24.83 -19.23
N ASP A 803 -17.46 23.78 -18.49
CA ASP A 803 -16.70 23.86 -17.23
C ASP A 803 -15.22 24.14 -17.46
N TRP A 804 -14.72 23.91 -18.67
CA TRP A 804 -13.34 24.13 -19.07
C TRP A 804 -13.28 24.97 -20.36
N GLU A 805 -12.54 26.08 -20.31
CA GLU A 805 -12.36 27.02 -21.43
C GLU A 805 -10.87 27.31 -21.62
N GLU A 806 -10.40 27.18 -22.86
CA GLU A 806 -9.02 27.49 -23.23
C GLU A 806 -8.94 28.68 -24.22
N ILE A 807 -8.13 29.65 -23.88
CA ILE A 807 -7.78 30.77 -24.78
C ILE A 807 -6.28 30.76 -25.01
N ARG A 808 -5.89 30.95 -26.28
CA ARG A 808 -4.48 31.11 -26.67
C ARG A 808 -4.28 32.47 -27.29
N VAL A 809 -3.20 33.12 -26.91
CA VAL A 809 -2.80 34.46 -27.41
C VAL A 809 -1.43 34.33 -28.05
N VAL A 810 -1.28 34.89 -29.28
CA VAL A 810 -0.02 35.01 -30.01
C VAL A 810 0.20 36.48 -30.31
N ARG A 811 1.41 36.98 -29.91
CA ARG A 811 1.83 38.39 -30.17
C ARG A 811 2.19 38.59 -31.61
#